data_75323288ef0043617ed7c8e9c7859bcf
#
_entry.id   75323288ef0043617ed7c8e9c7859bcf
#
_cell.length_a   1.000
_cell.length_b   1.000
_cell.length_c   1.000
_cell.angle_alpha   90.00
_cell.angle_beta   90.00
_cell.angle_gamma   90.00
#
_symmetry.space_group_name_H-M   'P 1'
#
loop_
_entity.id
_entity.type
_entity.pdbx_description
1 polymer ?
#
loop_
_entity_poly.entity_id
_entity_poly.type
_entity_poly.pdbx_seq_one_letter_code
_entity_poly.pdbx_strand_id
1 'polypeptide(L)'
;MEVNDLVLGKYRIVKVVSGEGLEKSGMSNLYKAQDKDLGTYWAIKEILRNPDGTISLQQASLIKEAQIMRKLHHMSIPRIVSIEYLPDRIIIVMDWADGRSVGEWLRSSGAMTLQRGLNIVKTVCSVLGYLHSRQPAIFYRDMKPENIMFDPSSKKVMLLDFGISVEVDPTQPIPDSVGTKGYYDKYSIKPSASEVKAGVGPRYFDLRSDIYSLGWTMFEIFTGVNPLNYVASKQKRVLDALLVAIQKRIPLDEVSKNSLQKKLRKPLDMLVRGGDIRNFVPSVIKAIDYVISNLERNGIADEEGVVTPLDEETIKGYKHAIKGFEKEVYSIVESLKGTYEVTRDVREYAKNIPQSLADVIIKATEPELEDRFQSIEELQIALEDLDKVEMGYNKILRKRVNRVVTLGVVGVGLCLASIAPYMSYEQGLKNQYQVLVANASKSGEFSDYLKVIEYSPKEIDPYFGIIDAIKQDGVFTKEEETQFLDLLNPSLSLLEKSPRFKELAFEVGRLYWLYYNDPSSQEVASRWFKDAKGYSDLADIYSSIGSFPTEVVKAANEGTDAGMYKKQWSLLDSVSGQSELVALHIAKARVELVNNYPYRLKADGVSKEEIVEKLNEITSLIEKSQEREGRQADVAKELSSSLEKAKKVVEVAYNV
;
A
#
# COMPACT_ATOMS: atom_id res chain seq x y z
N MET A 1 4.70 31.22 5.38
CA MET A 1 3.38 31.91 5.33
C MET A 1 2.36 31.11 6.12
N GLU A 2 1.37 31.77 6.72
CA GLU A 2 0.36 31.14 7.58
C GLU A 2 -1.04 31.21 6.96
N VAL A 3 -1.98 30.47 7.54
CA VAL A 3 -3.38 30.55 7.12
C VAL A 3 -3.91 31.98 7.36
N ASN A 4 -4.62 32.51 6.39
CA ASN A 4 -5.13 33.88 6.24
C ASN A 4 -4.12 34.91 5.73
N ASP A 5 -2.84 34.60 5.56
CA ASP A 5 -1.90 35.51 4.89
C ASP A 5 -2.38 35.86 3.47
N LEU A 6 -2.17 37.12 3.08
CA LEU A 6 -2.49 37.59 1.74
C LEU A 6 -1.22 37.68 0.89
N VAL A 7 -1.07 36.74 -0.02
CA VAL A 7 0.09 36.60 -0.92
C VAL A 7 -0.15 37.41 -2.18
N LEU A 8 0.89 38.17 -2.61
CA LEU A 8 0.85 39.05 -3.79
C LEU A 8 -0.38 39.99 -3.81
N GLY A 9 -0.90 40.37 -2.63
CA GLY A 9 -2.08 41.22 -2.50
C GLY A 9 -3.39 40.64 -3.02
N LYS A 10 -3.40 39.38 -3.47
CA LYS A 10 -4.51 38.74 -4.18
C LYS A 10 -4.93 37.39 -3.62
N TYR A 11 -3.99 36.54 -3.23
CA TYR A 11 -4.24 35.15 -2.86
C TYR A 11 -4.23 34.97 -1.35
N ARG A 12 -5.36 34.61 -0.75
CA ARG A 12 -5.48 34.33 0.69
C ARG A 12 -5.17 32.86 0.96
N ILE A 13 -4.18 32.58 1.79
CA ILE A 13 -3.86 31.20 2.22
C ILE A 13 -5.02 30.63 3.01
N VAL A 14 -5.57 29.52 2.54
CA VAL A 14 -6.66 28.78 3.22
C VAL A 14 -6.16 27.49 3.87
N LYS A 15 -5.01 26.96 3.43
CA LYS A 15 -4.41 25.75 3.99
C LYS A 15 -2.93 25.68 3.68
N VAL A 16 -2.14 25.31 4.68
CA VAL A 16 -0.74 24.86 4.50
C VAL A 16 -0.79 23.38 4.12
N VAL A 17 -0.17 22.99 3.00
CA VAL A 17 -0.19 21.63 2.47
C VAL A 17 1.10 20.90 2.79
N SER A 18 2.25 21.57 2.63
CA SER A 18 3.57 21.07 3.05
C SER A 18 4.51 22.24 3.33
N GLY A 19 5.43 22.08 4.29
CA GLY A 19 6.36 23.14 4.69
C GLY A 19 7.28 22.72 5.82
N GLU A 20 8.06 23.65 6.37
CA GLU A 20 8.89 23.45 7.56
C GLU A 20 8.03 22.93 8.72
N GLY A 21 8.32 21.73 9.24
CA GLY A 21 7.57 21.09 10.32
C GLY A 21 6.48 20.10 9.87
N LEU A 22 6.13 20.04 8.58
CA LEU A 22 5.26 19.05 7.97
C LEU A 22 6.08 18.13 7.07
N GLU A 23 5.86 16.82 7.10
CA GLU A 23 6.74 15.82 6.46
C GLU A 23 7.13 16.14 5.00
N LYS A 24 8.44 16.13 4.74
CA LYS A 24 9.14 15.85 3.49
C LYS A 24 9.15 16.86 2.33
N SER A 25 9.29 18.15 2.55
CA SER A 25 10.05 18.94 1.55
C SER A 25 10.77 20.13 2.22
N GLY A 26 11.98 19.91 2.69
CA GLY A 26 12.85 20.98 3.21
C GLY A 26 13.30 22.03 2.17
N MET A 27 12.62 22.13 1.02
CA MET A 27 13.04 22.97 -0.11
C MET A 27 11.97 23.95 -0.58
N SER A 28 10.71 23.68 -0.36
CA SER A 28 9.60 24.56 -0.73
C SER A 28 8.37 24.29 0.13
N ASN A 29 7.62 25.35 0.39
CA ASN A 29 6.34 25.26 1.06
C ASN A 29 5.22 25.28 0.02
N LEU A 30 4.18 24.46 0.21
CA LEU A 30 3.01 24.40 -0.67
C LEU A 30 1.76 24.82 0.10
N TYR A 31 1.01 25.71 -0.47
CA TYR A 31 -0.21 26.25 0.12
C TYR A 31 -1.40 26.12 -0.85
N LYS A 32 -2.60 25.86 -0.31
CA LYS A 32 -3.85 26.14 -1.00
C LYS A 32 -4.26 27.56 -0.67
N ALA A 33 -4.50 28.37 -1.70
CA ALA A 33 -4.93 29.75 -1.54
C ALA A 33 -6.22 30.02 -2.33
N GLN A 34 -7.01 30.99 -1.87
CA GLN A 34 -8.20 31.46 -2.56
C GLN A 34 -7.95 32.87 -3.13
N ASP A 35 -8.23 33.03 -4.39
CA ASP A 35 -8.28 34.36 -5.03
C ASP A 35 -9.40 35.17 -4.36
N LYS A 36 -9.07 36.30 -3.77
CA LYS A 36 -10.02 37.12 -3.01
C LYS A 36 -11.12 37.75 -3.91
N ASP A 37 -10.83 37.95 -5.19
CA ASP A 37 -11.71 38.62 -6.12
C ASP A 37 -12.62 37.62 -6.89
N LEU A 38 -12.05 36.45 -7.24
CA LEU A 38 -12.73 35.43 -8.04
C LEU A 38 -13.26 34.24 -7.21
N GLY A 39 -12.82 34.08 -5.96
CA GLY A 39 -13.18 32.95 -5.11
C GLY A 39 -12.59 31.60 -5.54
N THR A 40 -11.81 31.57 -6.63
CA THR A 40 -11.18 30.35 -7.15
C THR A 40 -9.98 29.93 -6.33
N TYR A 41 -9.67 28.61 -6.34
CA TYR A 41 -8.53 28.07 -5.58
C TYR A 41 -7.29 27.89 -6.47
N TRP A 42 -6.15 28.17 -5.88
CA TRP A 42 -4.83 28.09 -6.49
C TRP A 42 -3.84 27.37 -5.59
N ALA A 43 -2.83 26.73 -6.18
CA ALA A 43 -1.66 26.25 -5.48
C ALA A 43 -0.60 27.33 -5.50
N ILE A 44 -0.01 27.62 -4.33
CA ILE A 44 1.12 28.53 -4.19
C ILE A 44 2.30 27.72 -3.68
N LYS A 45 3.36 27.64 -4.50
CA LYS A 45 4.63 27.03 -4.12
C LYS A 45 5.63 28.13 -3.78
N GLU A 46 6.08 28.17 -2.52
CA GLU A 46 7.06 29.13 -2.02
C GLU A 46 8.43 28.48 -1.93
N ILE A 47 9.43 29.11 -2.50
CA ILE A 47 10.84 28.71 -2.44
C ILE A 47 11.58 29.83 -1.71
N LEU A 48 12.01 29.59 -0.47
CA LEU A 48 12.76 30.55 0.32
C LEU A 48 14.19 30.67 -0.22
N ARG A 49 14.71 31.89 -0.38
CA ARG A 49 16.12 32.11 -0.72
C ARG A 49 17.01 31.92 0.52
N ASN A 50 18.28 31.63 0.29
CA ASN A 50 19.27 31.67 1.36
C ASN A 50 19.39 33.09 1.93
N PRO A 51 19.89 33.26 3.18
CA PRO A 51 20.03 34.59 3.79
C PRO A 51 20.91 35.58 3.00
N ASP A 52 21.80 35.07 2.16
CA ASP A 52 22.64 35.87 1.24
C ASP A 52 21.95 36.21 -0.08
N GLY A 53 20.67 35.83 -0.25
CA GLY A 53 19.89 36.04 -1.47
C GLY A 53 20.18 35.01 -2.57
N THR A 54 21.10 34.06 -2.37
CA THR A 54 21.39 32.99 -3.32
C THR A 54 20.32 31.91 -3.30
N ILE A 55 20.38 31.03 -4.29
CA ILE A 55 19.54 29.81 -4.39
C ILE A 55 20.45 28.58 -4.42
N SER A 56 20.05 27.52 -3.73
CA SER A 56 20.74 26.22 -3.79
C SER A 56 20.51 25.56 -5.15
N LEU A 57 21.34 24.56 -5.49
CA LEU A 57 21.15 23.75 -6.71
C LEU A 57 19.76 23.07 -6.74
N GLN A 58 19.26 22.68 -5.59
CA GLN A 58 17.95 22.05 -5.45
C GLN A 58 16.81 23.05 -5.69
N GLN A 59 16.93 24.28 -5.16
CA GLN A 59 15.97 25.36 -5.41
C GLN A 59 16.00 25.78 -6.90
N ALA A 60 17.19 25.80 -7.52
CA ALA A 60 17.32 26.03 -8.96
C ALA A 60 16.60 24.95 -9.80
N SER A 61 16.61 23.70 -9.34
CA SER A 61 15.83 22.61 -9.97
C SER A 61 14.33 22.87 -9.91
N LEU A 62 13.80 23.35 -8.79
CA LEU A 62 12.37 23.71 -8.64
C LEU A 62 11.95 24.87 -9.57
N ILE A 63 12.84 25.82 -9.79
CA ILE A 63 12.60 26.92 -10.74
C ILE A 63 12.59 26.40 -12.17
N LYS A 64 13.54 25.50 -12.52
CA LYS A 64 13.60 24.85 -13.82
C LYS A 64 12.31 24.02 -14.09
N GLU A 65 11.84 23.27 -13.10
CA GLU A 65 10.54 22.60 -13.14
C GLU A 65 9.42 23.55 -13.56
N ALA A 66 9.28 24.67 -12.82
CA ALA A 66 8.26 25.67 -13.13
C ALA A 66 8.43 26.27 -14.54
N GLN A 67 9.66 26.46 -15.01
CA GLN A 67 9.93 26.95 -16.38
C GLN A 67 9.53 25.94 -17.45
N ILE A 68 9.74 24.64 -17.23
CA ILE A 68 9.24 23.57 -18.10
C ILE A 68 7.70 23.59 -18.11
N MET A 69 7.08 23.52 -16.92
CA MET A 69 5.62 23.52 -16.80
C MET A 69 4.96 24.74 -17.43
N ARG A 70 5.57 25.93 -17.36
CA ARG A 70 5.05 27.16 -17.99
C ARG A 70 4.84 27.06 -19.52
N LYS A 71 5.62 26.20 -20.18
CA LYS A 71 5.52 25.94 -21.62
C LYS A 71 4.42 24.91 -21.95
N LEU A 72 3.86 24.23 -20.95
CA LEU A 72 2.93 23.12 -21.13
C LEU A 72 1.47 23.63 -21.04
N HIS A 73 0.66 23.18 -21.99
CA HIS A 73 -0.76 23.50 -22.06
C HIS A 73 -1.55 22.21 -22.29
N HIS A 74 -1.95 21.54 -21.21
CA HIS A 74 -2.77 20.34 -21.25
C HIS A 74 -3.73 20.36 -20.06
N MET A 75 -5.01 19.95 -20.27
CA MET A 75 -6.07 20.02 -19.24
C MET A 75 -5.78 19.20 -17.97
N SER A 76 -4.87 18.23 -18.08
CA SER A 76 -4.45 17.34 -16.99
C SER A 76 -3.02 17.63 -16.47
N ILE A 77 -2.49 18.81 -16.77
CA ILE A 77 -1.24 19.36 -16.18
C ILE A 77 -1.60 20.69 -15.52
N PRO A 78 -1.16 20.93 -14.27
CA PRO A 78 -1.38 22.25 -13.63
C PRO A 78 -0.72 23.36 -14.43
N ARG A 79 -1.49 24.36 -14.79
CA ARG A 79 -0.98 25.53 -15.50
C ARG A 79 -0.28 26.48 -14.54
N ILE A 80 0.93 26.90 -14.85
CA ILE A 80 1.61 28.00 -14.14
C ILE A 80 0.99 29.33 -14.56
N VAL A 81 0.49 30.09 -13.58
CA VAL A 81 -0.13 31.40 -13.79
C VAL A 81 0.90 32.51 -13.68
N SER A 82 1.72 32.49 -12.63
CA SER A 82 2.81 33.44 -12.47
C SER A 82 4.00 32.82 -11.72
N ILE A 83 5.18 33.40 -11.94
CA ILE A 83 6.38 33.15 -11.16
C ILE A 83 6.91 34.52 -10.74
N GLU A 84 6.87 34.82 -9.45
CA GLU A 84 7.28 36.10 -8.88
C GLU A 84 8.59 35.95 -8.13
N TYR A 85 9.58 36.76 -8.51
CA TYR A 85 10.90 36.75 -7.91
C TYR A 85 10.99 37.90 -6.88
N LEU A 86 10.80 37.57 -5.59
CA LEU A 86 10.94 38.49 -4.47
C LEU A 86 12.36 38.45 -3.90
N PRO A 87 12.79 39.44 -3.11
CA PRO A 87 14.13 39.49 -2.54
C PRO A 87 14.48 38.27 -1.68
N ASP A 88 13.52 37.77 -0.89
CA ASP A 88 13.67 36.72 0.12
C ASP A 88 13.12 35.36 -0.33
N ARG A 89 12.29 35.33 -1.37
CA ARG A 89 11.61 34.12 -1.84
C ARG A 89 11.21 34.18 -3.30
N ILE A 90 10.83 33.04 -3.84
CA ILE A 90 10.18 32.93 -5.15
C ILE A 90 8.81 32.33 -4.93
N ILE A 91 7.79 32.93 -5.51
CA ILE A 91 6.39 32.51 -5.45
C ILE A 91 5.97 31.98 -6.82
N ILE A 92 5.51 30.73 -6.87
CA ILE A 92 4.93 30.13 -8.07
C ILE A 92 3.44 29.93 -7.82
N VAL A 93 2.60 30.53 -8.66
CA VAL A 93 1.14 30.37 -8.61
C VAL A 93 0.71 29.45 -9.75
N MET A 94 -0.03 28.41 -9.42
CA MET A 94 -0.48 27.42 -10.40
C MET A 94 -1.88 26.90 -10.09
N ASP A 95 -2.50 26.19 -11.04
CA ASP A 95 -3.78 25.55 -10.85
C ASP A 95 -3.76 24.64 -9.61
N TRP A 96 -4.82 24.71 -8.81
CA TRP A 96 -5.03 23.80 -7.71
C TRP A 96 -5.60 22.47 -8.23
N ALA A 97 -4.96 21.35 -7.90
CA ALA A 97 -5.46 20.02 -8.20
C ALA A 97 -6.35 19.53 -7.04
N ASP A 98 -7.63 19.40 -7.30
CA ASP A 98 -8.58 18.85 -6.33
C ASP A 98 -8.47 17.32 -6.23
N GLY A 99 -9.03 16.75 -5.16
CA GLY A 99 -9.04 15.32 -4.91
C GLY A 99 -7.89 14.86 -4.03
N ARG A 100 -7.44 13.64 -4.24
CA ARG A 100 -6.31 13.00 -3.55
C ARG A 100 -5.37 12.36 -4.56
N SER A 101 -4.11 12.15 -4.18
CA SER A 101 -3.21 11.38 -5.04
C SER A 101 -3.70 9.93 -5.16
N VAL A 102 -3.44 9.31 -6.31
CA VAL A 102 -3.72 7.88 -6.52
C VAL A 102 -2.97 7.03 -5.48
N GLY A 103 -1.75 7.44 -5.10
CA GLY A 103 -1.00 6.78 -4.03
C GLY A 103 -1.71 6.82 -2.67
N GLU A 104 -2.33 7.95 -2.29
CA GLU A 104 -3.16 8.04 -1.08
C GLU A 104 -4.41 7.16 -1.19
N TRP A 105 -5.03 7.10 -2.37
CA TRP A 105 -6.15 6.20 -2.63
C TRP A 105 -5.77 4.74 -2.44
N LEU A 106 -4.66 4.30 -3.01
CA LEU A 106 -4.18 2.92 -2.90
C LEU A 106 -3.84 2.55 -1.45
N ARG A 107 -3.22 3.46 -0.70
CA ARG A 107 -2.94 3.25 0.73
C ARG A 107 -4.19 3.18 1.59
N SER A 108 -5.25 3.91 1.24
CA SER A 108 -6.47 3.98 2.05
C SER A 108 -7.55 2.97 1.66
N SER A 109 -7.57 2.52 0.40
CA SER A 109 -8.69 1.75 -0.16
C SER A 109 -8.24 0.55 -1.00
N GLY A 110 -6.92 0.29 -1.08
CA GLY A 110 -6.37 -0.79 -1.91
C GLY A 110 -6.52 -0.55 -3.41
N ALA A 111 -6.63 -1.61 -4.19
CA ALA A 111 -6.74 -1.58 -5.64
C ALA A 111 -7.94 -0.76 -6.13
N MET A 112 -7.76 -0.10 -7.26
CA MET A 112 -8.87 0.63 -7.90
C MET A 112 -9.76 -0.29 -8.75
N THR A 113 -11.03 0.08 -8.89
CA THR A 113 -11.92 -0.59 -9.85
C THR A 113 -11.39 -0.43 -11.27
N LEU A 114 -11.65 -1.44 -12.12
CA LEU A 114 -11.20 -1.47 -13.51
C LEU A 114 -11.52 -0.15 -14.25
N GLN A 115 -12.77 0.30 -14.17
CA GLN A 115 -13.22 1.50 -14.88
C GLN A 115 -12.51 2.77 -14.39
N ARG A 116 -12.32 2.91 -13.06
CA ARG A 116 -11.62 4.07 -12.48
C ARG A 116 -10.15 4.07 -12.86
N GLY A 117 -9.49 2.92 -12.72
CA GLY A 117 -8.09 2.75 -13.11
C GLY A 117 -7.87 3.04 -14.58
N LEU A 118 -8.70 2.51 -15.49
CA LEU A 118 -8.61 2.78 -16.92
C LEU A 118 -8.80 4.26 -17.26
N ASN A 119 -9.75 4.95 -16.63
CA ASN A 119 -9.91 6.40 -16.82
C ASN A 119 -8.64 7.17 -16.45
N ILE A 120 -8.03 6.85 -15.31
CA ILE A 120 -6.79 7.47 -14.86
C ILE A 120 -5.66 7.19 -15.85
N VAL A 121 -5.45 5.93 -16.21
CA VAL A 121 -4.37 5.51 -17.11
C VAL A 121 -4.50 6.15 -18.49
N LYS A 122 -5.69 6.13 -19.09
CA LYS A 122 -5.93 6.77 -20.39
C LYS A 122 -5.64 8.27 -20.38
N THR A 123 -6.02 8.95 -19.29
CA THR A 123 -5.70 10.38 -19.12
C THR A 123 -4.19 10.59 -19.00
N VAL A 124 -3.50 9.74 -18.24
CA VAL A 124 -2.02 9.80 -18.12
C VAL A 124 -1.36 9.52 -19.46
N CYS A 125 -1.83 8.54 -20.24
CA CYS A 125 -1.34 8.31 -21.61
C CYS A 125 -1.49 9.57 -22.49
N SER A 126 -2.62 10.26 -22.42
CA SER A 126 -2.83 11.52 -23.13
C SER A 126 -1.82 12.60 -22.72
N VAL A 127 -1.50 12.70 -21.42
CA VAL A 127 -0.46 13.64 -20.93
C VAL A 127 0.91 13.24 -21.45
N LEU A 128 1.30 11.97 -21.34
CA LEU A 128 2.61 11.50 -21.81
C LEU A 128 2.75 11.66 -23.33
N GLY A 129 1.72 11.33 -24.11
CA GLY A 129 1.71 11.57 -25.56
C GLY A 129 1.90 13.05 -25.90
N TYR A 130 1.24 13.93 -25.15
CA TYR A 130 1.46 15.37 -25.28
C TYR A 130 2.91 15.78 -24.96
N LEU A 131 3.52 15.24 -23.89
CA LEU A 131 4.92 15.54 -23.53
C LEU A 131 5.91 15.01 -24.57
N HIS A 132 5.73 13.78 -25.02
CA HIS A 132 6.58 13.12 -26.00
C HIS A 132 6.50 13.80 -27.39
N SER A 133 5.36 14.42 -27.73
CA SER A 133 5.17 15.16 -28.98
C SER A 133 5.78 16.56 -28.98
N ARG A 134 6.31 17.05 -27.87
CA ARG A 134 6.97 18.37 -27.81
C ARG A 134 8.28 18.37 -28.59
N GLN A 135 8.76 19.55 -28.94
CA GLN A 135 10.06 19.76 -29.59
C GLN A 135 10.85 20.82 -28.81
N PRO A 136 11.88 20.41 -28.07
CA PRO A 136 12.31 19.02 -27.85
C PRO A 136 11.26 18.21 -27.05
N ALA A 137 11.27 16.89 -27.22
CA ALA A 137 10.40 15.99 -26.46
C ALA A 137 10.71 16.08 -24.96
N ILE A 138 9.72 15.90 -24.13
CA ILE A 138 9.87 15.95 -22.68
C ILE A 138 9.71 14.54 -22.12
N PHE A 139 10.75 14.08 -21.42
CA PHE A 139 10.76 12.84 -20.65
C PHE A 139 10.33 13.12 -19.22
N TYR A 140 9.26 12.46 -18.75
CA TYR A 140 8.66 12.75 -17.45
C TYR A 140 9.46 12.18 -16.27
N ARG A 141 9.95 10.94 -16.34
CA ARG A 141 10.89 10.25 -15.43
C ARG A 141 10.35 9.83 -14.06
N ASP A 142 9.28 10.41 -13.55
CA ASP A 142 8.77 10.11 -12.18
C ASP A 142 7.31 9.64 -12.19
N MET A 143 6.96 8.76 -13.12
CA MET A 143 5.62 8.20 -13.20
C MET A 143 5.39 7.21 -12.06
N LYS A 144 4.46 7.58 -11.15
CA LYS A 144 4.05 6.81 -9.98
C LYS A 144 2.69 7.29 -9.48
N PRO A 145 1.98 6.47 -8.67
CA PRO A 145 0.65 6.84 -8.16
C PRO A 145 0.62 8.14 -7.33
N GLU A 146 1.68 8.47 -6.62
CA GLU A 146 1.78 9.69 -5.80
C GLU A 146 1.69 10.97 -6.62
N ASN A 147 2.18 10.93 -7.87
CA ASN A 147 2.21 12.09 -8.76
C ASN A 147 0.94 12.24 -9.60
N ILE A 148 -0.05 11.37 -9.44
CA ILE A 148 -1.32 11.42 -10.15
C ILE A 148 -2.41 11.84 -9.17
N MET A 149 -2.99 13.03 -9.34
CA MET A 149 -4.17 13.47 -8.59
C MET A 149 -5.44 13.00 -9.28
N PHE A 150 -6.41 12.55 -8.48
CA PHE A 150 -7.72 12.13 -8.93
C PHE A 150 -8.81 12.72 -8.05
N ASP A 151 -9.74 13.43 -8.66
CA ASP A 151 -10.98 13.89 -8.02
C ASP A 151 -12.15 12.99 -8.45
N PRO A 152 -12.73 12.20 -7.54
CA PRO A 152 -13.83 11.31 -7.88
C PRO A 152 -15.13 12.04 -8.22
N SER A 153 -15.31 13.29 -7.75
CA SER A 153 -16.52 14.08 -7.97
C SER A 153 -16.61 14.59 -9.42
N SER A 154 -15.53 15.14 -9.92
CA SER A 154 -15.42 15.63 -11.30
C SER A 154 -14.84 14.60 -12.28
N LYS A 155 -14.32 13.47 -11.77
CA LYS A 155 -13.52 12.47 -12.51
C LYS A 155 -12.25 13.05 -13.14
N LYS A 156 -11.82 14.23 -12.70
CA LYS A 156 -10.64 14.91 -13.22
C LYS A 156 -9.38 14.22 -12.74
N VAL A 157 -8.44 14.03 -13.66
CA VAL A 157 -7.09 13.49 -13.39
C VAL A 157 -6.09 14.58 -13.72
N MET A 158 -5.10 14.79 -12.87
CA MET A 158 -3.98 15.71 -13.11
C MET A 158 -2.65 15.04 -12.79
N LEU A 159 -1.68 15.19 -13.66
CA LEU A 159 -0.30 14.77 -13.45
C LEU A 159 0.49 15.91 -12.83
N LEU A 160 1.13 15.64 -11.70
CA LEU A 160 1.92 16.59 -10.91
C LEU A 160 3.40 16.26 -10.97
N ASP A 161 4.22 17.13 -10.38
CA ASP A 161 5.65 16.94 -10.11
C ASP A 161 6.51 16.67 -11.36
N PHE A 162 6.94 17.76 -11.97
CA PHE A 162 7.87 17.76 -13.12
C PHE A 162 9.33 18.01 -12.69
N GLY A 163 9.64 17.85 -11.37
CA GLY A 163 10.92 18.23 -10.77
C GLY A 163 12.14 17.54 -11.35
N ILE A 164 11.97 16.34 -11.92
CA ILE A 164 13.05 15.60 -12.59
C ILE A 164 12.80 15.37 -14.07
N SER A 165 11.75 16.00 -14.63
CA SER A 165 11.48 15.97 -16.06
C SER A 165 12.55 16.73 -16.84
N VAL A 166 12.84 16.26 -18.04
CA VAL A 166 13.89 16.84 -18.91
C VAL A 166 13.41 16.97 -20.34
N GLU A 167 13.83 18.05 -21.00
CA GLU A 167 13.80 18.15 -22.46
C GLU A 167 14.86 17.20 -23.01
N VAL A 168 14.47 16.27 -23.89
CA VAL A 168 15.34 15.21 -24.40
C VAL A 168 16.29 15.76 -25.43
N ASP A 169 17.59 15.65 -25.16
CA ASP A 169 18.65 15.82 -26.12
C ASP A 169 19.27 14.45 -26.44
N PRO A 170 19.03 13.88 -27.63
CA PRO A 170 19.49 12.55 -27.98
C PRO A 170 21.02 12.44 -28.06
N THR A 171 21.73 13.57 -28.08
CA THR A 171 23.19 13.60 -28.14
C THR A 171 23.84 13.60 -26.75
N GLN A 172 23.08 13.89 -25.70
CA GLN A 172 23.58 13.97 -24.33
C GLN A 172 23.30 12.69 -23.57
N PRO A 173 24.32 12.10 -22.93
CA PRO A 173 24.11 10.94 -22.08
C PRO A 173 23.34 11.34 -20.79
N ILE A 174 22.68 10.37 -20.17
CA ILE A 174 21.97 10.54 -18.89
C ILE A 174 22.99 10.96 -17.82
N PRO A 175 22.82 12.16 -17.20
CA PRO A 175 23.83 12.71 -16.29
C PRO A 175 23.77 12.12 -14.88
N ASP A 176 22.62 11.56 -14.49
CA ASP A 176 22.28 11.21 -13.13
C ASP A 176 21.54 9.87 -13.00
N SER A 177 21.22 9.49 -11.76
CA SER A 177 20.42 8.31 -11.44
C SER A 177 19.28 8.75 -10.51
N VAL A 178 18.32 9.50 -11.06
CA VAL A 178 17.13 9.98 -10.36
C VAL A 178 15.89 9.24 -10.82
N GLY A 179 14.85 9.24 -9.97
CA GLY A 179 13.59 8.54 -10.18
C GLY A 179 13.20 7.71 -8.96
N THR A 180 11.95 7.29 -8.90
CA THR A 180 11.42 6.49 -7.78
C THR A 180 11.71 5.00 -8.01
N LYS A 181 12.45 4.39 -7.06
CA LYS A 181 12.77 2.95 -7.11
C LYS A 181 11.49 2.12 -7.26
N GLY A 182 11.59 1.08 -8.11
CA GLY A 182 10.46 0.20 -8.42
C GLY A 182 9.74 0.57 -9.70
N TYR A 183 9.75 1.85 -10.11
CA TYR A 183 9.05 2.32 -11.30
C TYR A 183 9.98 2.58 -12.48
N TYR A 184 11.22 3.01 -12.27
CA TYR A 184 12.15 3.27 -13.37
C TYR A 184 12.86 2.00 -13.85
N ASP A 185 13.28 2.00 -15.09
CA ASP A 185 14.08 0.94 -15.72
C ASP A 185 15.59 1.26 -15.73
N LYS A 186 16.38 0.32 -16.27
CA LYS A 186 17.83 0.50 -16.42
C LYS A 186 18.20 1.60 -17.43
N TYR A 187 17.29 1.95 -18.36
CA TYR A 187 17.52 2.94 -19.41
C TYR A 187 17.20 4.37 -18.98
N SER A 188 16.57 4.57 -17.82
CA SER A 188 16.27 5.90 -17.26
C SER A 188 17.39 6.48 -16.41
N ILE A 189 18.41 5.68 -16.09
CA ILE A 189 19.48 6.02 -15.16
C ILE A 189 20.86 5.80 -15.78
N LYS A 190 21.87 6.55 -15.33
CA LYS A 190 23.26 6.32 -15.75
C LYS A 190 23.74 4.93 -15.32
N PRO A 191 24.69 4.33 -16.07
CA PRO A 191 25.31 3.08 -15.68
C PRO A 191 26.00 3.19 -14.32
N SER A 192 25.87 2.15 -13.49
CA SER A 192 26.58 2.05 -12.23
C SER A 192 28.09 1.84 -12.43
N ALA A 193 28.90 2.15 -11.42
CA ALA A 193 30.36 1.93 -11.51
C ALA A 193 30.73 0.48 -11.83
N SER A 194 29.95 -0.51 -11.41
CA SER A 194 30.16 -1.91 -11.74
C SER A 194 29.84 -2.24 -13.20
N GLU A 195 28.80 -1.62 -13.77
CA GLU A 195 28.44 -1.78 -15.19
C GLU A 195 29.45 -1.12 -16.09
N VAL A 196 29.94 0.08 -15.73
CA VAL A 196 31.03 0.76 -16.46
C VAL A 196 32.31 -0.09 -16.47
N LYS A 197 32.68 -0.71 -15.34
CA LYS A 197 33.79 -1.65 -15.27
C LYS A 197 33.59 -2.91 -16.13
N ALA A 198 32.32 -3.30 -16.34
CA ALA A 198 31.94 -4.42 -17.21
C ALA A 198 31.82 -4.01 -18.70
N GLY A 199 32.19 -2.77 -19.05
CA GLY A 199 32.20 -2.27 -20.44
C GLY A 199 30.88 -1.69 -20.94
N VAL A 200 29.91 -1.44 -20.04
CA VAL A 200 28.64 -0.77 -20.42
C VAL A 200 28.94 0.70 -20.71
N GLY A 201 28.63 1.13 -21.90
CA GLY A 201 28.77 2.53 -22.36
C GLY A 201 27.73 3.48 -21.75
N PRO A 202 27.80 4.78 -22.11
CA PRO A 202 26.80 5.76 -21.67
C PRO A 202 25.41 5.39 -22.18
N ARG A 203 24.37 5.71 -21.39
CA ARG A 203 22.96 5.57 -21.77
C ARG A 203 22.40 6.93 -22.15
N TYR A 204 21.42 6.92 -23.04
CA TYR A 204 20.71 8.10 -23.52
C TYR A 204 19.24 7.99 -23.15
N PHE A 205 18.56 9.13 -23.03
CA PHE A 205 17.14 9.14 -22.71
C PHE A 205 16.32 8.48 -23.81
N ASP A 206 15.44 7.57 -23.40
CA ASP A 206 14.47 6.89 -24.25
C ASP A 206 13.06 7.04 -23.67
N LEU A 207 12.15 7.61 -24.44
CA LEU A 207 10.78 7.89 -24.00
C LEU A 207 9.99 6.62 -23.62
N ARG A 208 10.41 5.44 -24.13
CA ARG A 208 9.83 4.14 -23.74
C ARG A 208 10.07 3.80 -22.27
N SER A 209 10.96 4.50 -21.59
CA SER A 209 11.13 4.36 -20.15
C SER A 209 9.96 4.95 -19.34
N ASP A 210 9.28 6.00 -19.86
CA ASP A 210 8.01 6.47 -19.25
C ASP A 210 6.90 5.42 -19.40
N ILE A 211 6.89 4.65 -20.50
CA ILE A 211 5.94 3.53 -20.69
C ILE A 211 6.17 2.44 -19.63
N TYR A 212 7.43 2.12 -19.35
CA TYR A 212 7.77 1.16 -18.30
C TYR A 212 7.29 1.62 -16.92
N SER A 213 7.55 2.88 -16.59
CA SER A 213 7.12 3.46 -15.31
C SER A 213 5.59 3.53 -15.20
N LEU A 214 4.90 3.83 -16.29
CA LEU A 214 3.44 3.77 -16.38
C LEU A 214 2.93 2.34 -16.23
N GLY A 215 3.58 1.35 -16.82
CA GLY A 215 3.25 -0.07 -16.67
C GLY A 215 3.27 -0.52 -15.21
N TRP A 216 4.30 -0.17 -14.44
CA TRP A 216 4.36 -0.45 -13.01
C TRP A 216 3.36 0.39 -12.19
N THR A 217 3.07 1.60 -12.61
CA THR A 217 2.00 2.41 -12.03
C THR A 217 0.63 1.74 -12.25
N MET A 218 0.37 1.21 -13.45
CA MET A 218 -0.82 0.42 -13.76
C MET A 218 -0.89 -0.85 -12.89
N PHE A 219 0.22 -1.57 -12.75
CA PHE A 219 0.28 -2.74 -11.88
C PHE A 219 -0.19 -2.38 -10.47
N GLU A 220 0.34 -1.30 -9.87
CA GLU A 220 -0.06 -0.89 -8.53
C GLU A 220 -1.51 -0.39 -8.47
N ILE A 221 -1.98 0.36 -9.46
CA ILE A 221 -3.38 0.83 -9.55
C ILE A 221 -4.36 -0.34 -9.48
N PHE A 222 -4.08 -1.44 -10.20
CA PHE A 222 -5.01 -2.56 -10.32
C PHE A 222 -4.81 -3.66 -9.28
N THR A 223 -3.67 -3.70 -8.59
CA THR A 223 -3.40 -4.71 -7.55
C THR A 223 -3.39 -4.13 -6.14
N GLY A 224 -3.18 -2.83 -5.98
CA GLY A 224 -2.89 -2.21 -4.68
C GLY A 224 -1.49 -2.55 -4.15
N VAL A 225 -0.67 -3.28 -4.90
CA VAL A 225 0.64 -3.78 -4.46
C VAL A 225 1.75 -2.92 -5.05
N ASN A 226 2.54 -2.28 -4.19
CA ASN A 226 3.70 -1.50 -4.62
C ASN A 226 4.74 -2.39 -5.33
N PRO A 227 5.31 -1.95 -6.47
CA PRO A 227 6.29 -2.74 -7.24
C PRO A 227 7.50 -3.24 -6.44
N LEU A 228 8.02 -2.45 -5.50
CA LEU A 228 9.13 -2.89 -4.64
C LEU A 228 8.70 -4.01 -3.70
N ASN A 229 7.51 -3.88 -3.09
CA ASN A 229 6.97 -4.90 -2.19
C ASN A 229 6.65 -6.19 -2.95
N TYR A 230 6.15 -6.07 -4.19
CA TYR A 230 5.93 -7.22 -5.07
C TYR A 230 7.23 -8.01 -5.29
N VAL A 231 8.28 -7.34 -5.76
CA VAL A 231 9.58 -7.96 -5.97
C VAL A 231 10.17 -8.49 -4.67
N ALA A 232 10.09 -7.72 -3.58
CA ALA A 232 10.58 -8.14 -2.27
C ALA A 232 9.88 -9.39 -1.74
N SER A 233 8.57 -9.53 -1.95
CA SER A 233 7.82 -10.73 -1.56
C SER A 233 8.30 -11.98 -2.31
N LYS A 234 8.61 -11.85 -3.61
CA LYS A 234 9.16 -12.93 -4.42
C LYS A 234 10.56 -13.33 -3.94
N GLN A 235 11.41 -12.35 -3.64
CA GLN A 235 12.76 -12.59 -3.08
C GLN A 235 12.70 -13.26 -1.71
N LYS A 236 11.77 -12.81 -0.84
CA LYS A 236 11.59 -13.36 0.51
C LYS A 236 11.27 -14.86 0.49
N ARG A 237 10.39 -15.31 -0.41
CA ARG A 237 10.06 -16.74 -0.53
C ARG A 237 11.28 -17.64 -0.72
N VAL A 238 12.19 -17.25 -1.62
CA VAL A 238 13.43 -18.00 -1.86
C VAL A 238 14.37 -17.89 -0.66
N LEU A 239 14.51 -16.69 -0.12
CA LEU A 239 15.41 -16.42 1.01
C LEU A 239 14.99 -17.20 2.25
N ASP A 240 13.72 -17.20 2.62
CA ASP A 240 13.21 -17.91 3.79
C ASP A 240 13.44 -19.43 3.66
N ALA A 241 13.18 -20.01 2.49
CA ALA A 241 13.47 -21.42 2.24
C ALA A 241 14.96 -21.75 2.35
N LEU A 242 15.83 -20.88 1.83
CA LEU A 242 17.29 -21.05 1.97
C LEU A 242 17.74 -20.90 3.42
N LEU A 243 17.23 -19.93 4.16
CA LEU A 243 17.57 -19.74 5.57
C LEU A 243 17.22 -20.98 6.40
N VAL A 244 16.03 -21.55 6.20
CA VAL A 244 15.61 -22.79 6.86
C VAL A 244 16.56 -23.95 6.53
N ALA A 245 16.96 -24.11 5.27
CA ALA A 245 17.87 -25.18 4.87
C ALA A 245 19.29 -24.98 5.42
N ILE A 246 19.78 -23.74 5.45
CA ILE A 246 21.11 -23.41 6.00
C ILE A 246 21.12 -23.60 7.51
N GLN A 247 20.10 -23.15 8.24
CA GLN A 247 20.01 -23.29 9.70
C GLN A 247 19.99 -24.73 10.20
N LYS A 248 19.53 -25.67 9.38
CA LYS A 248 19.62 -27.10 9.69
C LYS A 248 21.06 -27.63 9.70
N ARG A 249 22.01 -26.88 9.12
CA ARG A 249 23.42 -27.30 8.95
C ARG A 249 24.39 -26.42 9.73
N ILE A 250 24.09 -25.15 9.86
CA ILE A 250 24.93 -24.15 10.50
C ILE A 250 24.03 -23.25 11.34
N PRO A 251 24.25 -23.07 12.64
CA PRO A 251 23.51 -22.12 13.44
C PRO A 251 23.79 -20.71 12.93
N LEU A 252 22.72 -19.94 12.74
CA LEU A 252 22.76 -18.56 12.27
C LEU A 252 22.22 -17.65 13.36
N ASP A 253 23.06 -16.77 13.89
CA ASP A 253 22.63 -15.63 14.68
C ASP A 253 22.06 -14.52 13.78
N GLU A 254 21.46 -13.49 14.36
CA GLU A 254 20.86 -12.40 13.60
C GLU A 254 21.88 -11.62 12.75
N VAL A 255 23.14 -11.51 13.19
CA VAL A 255 24.23 -10.87 12.45
C VAL A 255 24.55 -11.67 11.18
N SER A 256 24.63 -12.98 11.32
CA SER A 256 24.88 -13.91 10.19
C SER A 256 23.72 -13.93 9.20
N LYS A 257 22.48 -13.95 9.69
CA LYS A 257 21.26 -13.84 8.82
C LYS A 257 21.27 -12.53 8.03
N ASN A 258 21.51 -11.41 8.70
CA ASN A 258 21.56 -10.09 8.07
C ASN A 258 22.69 -10.00 7.02
N SER A 259 23.86 -10.58 7.33
CA SER A 259 24.99 -10.67 6.40
C SER A 259 24.65 -11.48 5.16
N LEU A 260 23.99 -12.63 5.35
CA LEU A 260 23.53 -13.50 4.27
C LEU A 260 22.50 -12.78 3.38
N GLN A 261 21.50 -12.17 3.99
CA GLN A 261 20.48 -11.37 3.27
C GLN A 261 21.12 -10.26 2.44
N LYS A 262 22.07 -9.53 3.02
CA LYS A 262 22.79 -8.45 2.32
C LYS A 262 23.58 -8.99 1.13
N LYS A 263 24.27 -10.11 1.27
CA LYS A 263 25.04 -10.74 0.18
C LYS A 263 24.16 -11.31 -0.92
N LEU A 264 22.99 -11.86 -0.57
CA LEU A 264 22.07 -12.48 -1.51
C LEU A 264 21.11 -11.48 -2.17
N ARG A 265 21.02 -10.24 -1.71
CA ARG A 265 20.09 -9.23 -2.24
C ARG A 265 20.15 -9.09 -3.77
N LYS A 266 21.34 -8.90 -4.34
CA LYS A 266 21.54 -8.75 -5.78
C LYS A 266 21.32 -10.05 -6.56
N PRO A 267 21.90 -11.21 -6.14
CA PRO A 267 21.58 -12.50 -6.74
C PRO A 267 20.10 -12.84 -6.74
N LEU A 268 19.38 -12.60 -5.63
CA LEU A 268 17.94 -12.84 -5.53
C LEU A 268 17.15 -11.94 -6.50
N ASP A 269 17.52 -10.66 -6.63
CA ASP A 269 16.87 -9.77 -7.60
C ASP A 269 17.02 -10.29 -9.03
N MET A 270 18.22 -10.75 -9.39
CA MET A 270 18.46 -11.35 -10.70
C MET A 270 17.64 -12.63 -10.90
N LEU A 271 17.62 -13.52 -9.91
CA LEU A 271 16.90 -14.80 -10.00
C LEU A 271 15.39 -14.57 -10.20
N VAL A 272 14.75 -13.74 -9.37
CA VAL A 272 13.30 -13.53 -9.42
C VAL A 272 12.84 -12.83 -10.72
N ARG A 273 13.75 -12.14 -11.40
CA ARG A 273 13.53 -11.50 -12.70
C ARG A 273 13.87 -12.40 -13.90
N GLY A 274 13.96 -13.71 -13.69
CA GLY A 274 14.23 -14.68 -14.76
C GLY A 274 15.71 -14.99 -14.99
N GLY A 275 16.59 -14.62 -14.06
CA GLY A 275 17.99 -14.98 -14.11
C GLY A 275 18.23 -16.49 -13.97
N ASP A 276 19.30 -16.96 -14.60
CA ASP A 276 19.65 -18.38 -14.59
C ASP A 276 20.04 -18.87 -13.19
N ILE A 277 19.36 -19.90 -12.72
CA ILE A 277 19.61 -20.58 -11.43
C ILE A 277 21.07 -21.06 -11.30
N ARG A 278 21.72 -21.43 -12.44
CA ARG A 278 23.12 -21.86 -12.47
C ARG A 278 24.10 -20.75 -12.06
N ASN A 279 23.71 -19.49 -12.23
CA ASN A 279 24.48 -18.33 -11.77
C ASN A 279 24.13 -17.96 -10.31
N PHE A 280 22.93 -18.29 -9.87
CA PHE A 280 22.45 -18.01 -8.52
C PHE A 280 23.09 -18.95 -7.48
N VAL A 281 23.09 -20.25 -7.74
CA VAL A 281 23.61 -21.28 -6.80
C VAL A 281 25.05 -20.99 -6.31
N PRO A 282 26.03 -20.68 -7.18
CA PRO A 282 27.38 -20.31 -6.73
C PRO A 282 27.40 -19.05 -5.84
N SER A 283 26.49 -18.14 -6.07
CA SER A 283 26.38 -16.92 -5.26
C SER A 283 25.89 -17.22 -3.84
N VAL A 284 24.98 -18.19 -3.68
CA VAL A 284 24.53 -18.68 -2.38
C VAL A 284 25.68 -19.32 -1.63
N ILE A 285 26.44 -20.22 -2.27
CA ILE A 285 27.58 -20.87 -1.63
C ILE A 285 28.63 -19.84 -1.17
N LYS A 286 29.00 -18.89 -2.03
CA LYS A 286 29.92 -17.80 -1.67
C LYS A 286 29.42 -16.96 -0.48
N ALA A 287 28.09 -16.74 -0.40
CA ALA A 287 27.51 -16.00 0.71
C ALA A 287 27.59 -16.81 2.03
N ILE A 288 27.39 -18.12 1.98
CA ILE A 288 27.53 -19.02 3.14
C ILE A 288 29.00 -19.09 3.58
N ASP A 289 29.94 -19.28 2.66
CA ASP A 289 31.38 -19.30 2.98
C ASP A 289 31.81 -17.99 3.64
N TYR A 290 31.29 -16.87 3.19
CA TYR A 290 31.53 -15.57 3.83
C TYR A 290 30.98 -15.52 5.26
N VAL A 291 29.77 -16.06 5.50
CA VAL A 291 29.21 -16.13 6.86
C VAL A 291 30.03 -17.04 7.75
N ILE A 292 30.45 -18.23 7.30
CA ILE A 292 31.31 -19.12 8.06
C ILE A 292 32.65 -18.43 8.41
N SER A 293 33.24 -17.71 7.46
CA SER A 293 34.48 -16.96 7.72
C SER A 293 34.29 -15.82 8.73
N ASN A 294 33.08 -15.24 8.81
CA ASN A 294 32.76 -14.26 9.84
C ASN A 294 32.56 -14.93 11.22
N LEU A 295 31.89 -16.06 11.28
CA LEU A 295 31.74 -16.86 12.52
C LEU A 295 33.09 -17.34 13.05
N GLU A 296 34.01 -17.70 12.16
CA GLU A 296 35.39 -18.08 12.51
C GLU A 296 36.17 -16.93 13.18
N ARG A 297 35.94 -15.68 12.74
CA ARG A 297 36.61 -14.48 13.26
C ARG A 297 35.97 -13.90 14.51
N ASN A 298 34.65 -13.88 14.54
CA ASN A 298 33.87 -13.08 15.47
C ASN A 298 33.06 -13.91 16.46
N GLY A 299 33.00 -15.26 16.29
CA GLY A 299 32.13 -16.12 17.11
C GLY A 299 30.66 -16.03 16.72
N ILE A 300 29.80 -16.65 17.51
CA ILE A 300 28.34 -16.62 17.38
C ILE A 300 27.74 -15.87 18.58
N ALA A 301 26.77 -14.97 18.31
CA ALA A 301 26.05 -14.25 19.35
C ALA A 301 24.76 -15.00 19.72
N ASP A 302 24.42 -15.05 21.02
CA ASP A 302 23.13 -15.53 21.51
C ASP A 302 22.06 -14.40 21.46
N GLU A 303 20.85 -14.70 21.92
CA GLU A 303 19.72 -13.74 21.94
C GLU A 303 19.97 -12.53 22.86
N GLU A 304 20.86 -12.65 23.83
CA GLU A 304 21.27 -11.59 24.76
C GLU A 304 22.48 -10.79 24.22
N GLY A 305 23.02 -11.17 23.07
CA GLY A 305 24.16 -10.52 22.41
C GLY A 305 25.53 -10.97 22.98
N VAL A 306 25.59 -12.03 23.78
CA VAL A 306 26.84 -12.59 24.29
C VAL A 306 27.48 -13.40 23.18
N VAL A 307 28.71 -13.06 22.84
CA VAL A 307 29.47 -13.71 21.76
C VAL A 307 30.27 -14.88 22.30
N THR A 308 30.03 -16.06 21.76
CA THR A 308 30.82 -17.29 22.04
C THR A 308 31.77 -17.53 20.87
N PRO A 309 33.12 -17.55 21.12
CA PRO A 309 34.09 -17.97 20.12
C PRO A 309 33.88 -19.42 19.72
N LEU A 310 34.04 -19.72 18.43
CA LEU A 310 33.94 -21.08 17.90
C LEU A 310 35.34 -21.72 17.75
N ASP A 311 35.46 -22.97 18.12
CA ASP A 311 36.72 -23.72 17.94
C ASP A 311 36.91 -24.14 16.47
N GLU A 312 38.15 -24.50 16.13
CA GLU A 312 38.55 -24.88 14.78
C GLU A 312 37.82 -26.13 14.26
N GLU A 313 37.48 -27.04 15.16
CA GLU A 313 36.81 -28.31 14.84
C GLU A 313 35.34 -28.02 14.45
N THR A 314 34.66 -27.18 15.19
CA THR A 314 33.29 -26.69 14.86
C THR A 314 33.27 -26.00 13.51
N ILE A 315 34.22 -25.11 13.22
CA ILE A 315 34.31 -24.42 11.91
C ILE A 315 34.59 -25.41 10.77
N LYS A 316 35.46 -26.38 10.98
CA LYS A 316 35.71 -27.49 10.02
C LYS A 316 34.43 -28.30 9.80
N GLY A 317 33.66 -28.54 10.86
CA GLY A 317 32.35 -29.18 10.80
C GLY A 317 31.38 -28.42 9.93
N TYR A 318 31.26 -27.09 10.08
CA TYR A 318 30.39 -26.24 9.24
C TYR A 318 30.83 -26.24 7.77
N LYS A 319 32.16 -26.10 7.50
CA LYS A 319 32.71 -26.20 6.14
C LYS A 319 32.44 -27.57 5.51
N HIS A 320 32.40 -28.62 6.30
CA HIS A 320 32.04 -29.96 5.82
C HIS A 320 30.53 -30.12 5.59
N ALA A 321 29.69 -29.57 6.48
CA ALA A 321 28.23 -29.66 6.41
C ALA A 321 27.63 -28.99 5.15
N ILE A 322 28.34 -28.02 4.56
CA ILE A 322 27.91 -27.37 3.31
C ILE A 322 28.52 -27.96 2.04
N LYS A 323 29.39 -29.01 2.16
CA LYS A 323 29.85 -29.71 0.97
C LYS A 323 28.69 -30.36 0.23
N GLY A 324 28.54 -30.04 -1.06
CA GLY A 324 27.46 -30.55 -1.90
C GLY A 324 26.11 -29.88 -1.66
N PHE A 325 26.05 -28.77 -0.88
CA PHE A 325 24.83 -28.03 -0.62
C PHE A 325 24.27 -27.38 -1.88
N GLU A 326 25.08 -27.20 -2.94
CA GLU A 326 24.64 -26.70 -4.25
C GLU A 326 23.45 -27.48 -4.80
N LYS A 327 23.44 -28.81 -4.66
CA LYS A 327 22.35 -29.68 -5.12
C LYS A 327 21.04 -29.38 -4.38
N GLU A 328 21.14 -29.14 -3.07
CA GLU A 328 19.97 -28.80 -2.25
C GLU A 328 19.47 -27.41 -2.56
N VAL A 329 20.36 -26.41 -2.70
CA VAL A 329 20.00 -25.07 -3.15
C VAL A 329 19.29 -25.12 -4.50
N TYR A 330 19.84 -25.88 -5.45
CA TYR A 330 19.21 -26.08 -6.75
C TYR A 330 17.81 -26.68 -6.61
N SER A 331 17.66 -27.73 -5.81
CA SER A 331 16.38 -28.42 -5.56
C SER A 331 15.36 -27.48 -4.89
N ILE A 332 15.78 -26.69 -3.91
CA ILE A 332 14.91 -25.71 -3.23
C ILE A 332 14.38 -24.69 -4.24
N VAL A 333 15.30 -24.09 -5.01
CA VAL A 333 14.91 -23.05 -5.97
C VAL A 333 14.01 -23.63 -7.07
N GLU A 334 14.32 -24.81 -7.59
CA GLU A 334 13.51 -25.47 -8.61
C GLU A 334 12.13 -25.88 -8.07
N SER A 335 12.02 -26.31 -6.81
CA SER A 335 10.74 -26.61 -6.17
C SER A 335 9.83 -25.38 -5.99
N LEU A 336 10.44 -24.21 -5.89
CA LEU A 336 9.71 -22.93 -5.79
C LEU A 336 9.46 -22.27 -7.14
N LYS A 337 9.90 -22.89 -8.26
CA LYS A 337 9.71 -22.34 -9.60
C LYS A 337 8.24 -22.05 -9.87
N GLY A 338 7.97 -20.91 -10.54
CA GLY A 338 6.61 -20.40 -10.75
C GLY A 338 6.03 -19.61 -9.57
N THR A 339 6.58 -19.74 -8.35
CA THR A 339 6.10 -18.98 -7.19
C THR A 339 6.92 -17.72 -6.90
N TYR A 340 8.23 -17.72 -7.23
CA TYR A 340 9.13 -16.60 -7.00
C TYR A 340 9.37 -15.72 -8.23
N GLU A 341 8.99 -16.18 -9.42
CA GLU A 341 9.20 -15.42 -10.66
C GLU A 341 8.36 -14.14 -10.67
N VAL A 342 8.96 -13.05 -11.14
CA VAL A 342 8.26 -11.78 -11.36
C VAL A 342 7.54 -11.87 -12.70
N THR A 343 6.30 -12.36 -12.69
CA THR A 343 5.49 -12.53 -13.90
C THR A 343 4.91 -11.22 -14.42
N ARG A 344 4.83 -10.19 -13.56
CA ARG A 344 4.19 -8.89 -13.85
C ARG A 344 2.70 -9.03 -14.19
N ASP A 345 2.12 -10.21 -13.98
CA ASP A 345 0.70 -10.48 -14.21
C ASP A 345 -0.12 -9.97 -13.02
N VAL A 346 -0.88 -8.92 -13.24
CA VAL A 346 -1.76 -8.32 -12.22
C VAL A 346 -2.77 -9.31 -11.65
N ARG A 347 -3.09 -10.41 -12.38
CA ARG A 347 -4.06 -11.41 -11.94
C ARG A 347 -3.55 -12.33 -10.83
N GLU A 348 -2.27 -12.24 -10.49
CA GLU A 348 -1.78 -12.85 -9.25
C GLU A 348 -2.47 -12.26 -8.01
N TYR A 349 -2.88 -10.98 -8.08
CA TYR A 349 -3.50 -10.23 -6.99
C TYR A 349 -4.94 -9.79 -7.29
N ALA A 350 -5.32 -9.70 -8.56
CA ALA A 350 -6.62 -9.20 -9.01
C ALA A 350 -7.18 -10.11 -10.13
N LYS A 351 -7.76 -11.23 -9.73
CA LYS A 351 -8.26 -12.28 -10.67
C LYS A 351 -9.36 -11.79 -11.62
N ASN A 352 -10.07 -10.72 -11.25
CA ASN A 352 -11.14 -10.11 -12.03
C ASN A 352 -10.66 -9.17 -13.14
N ILE A 353 -9.37 -8.93 -13.24
CA ILE A 353 -8.78 -8.11 -14.32
C ILE A 353 -8.79 -8.92 -15.63
N PRO A 354 -9.24 -8.32 -16.76
CA PRO A 354 -9.20 -8.96 -18.06
C PRO A 354 -7.78 -9.38 -18.48
N GLN A 355 -7.66 -10.57 -19.13
CA GLN A 355 -6.38 -11.04 -19.67
C GLN A 355 -5.72 -9.99 -20.55
N SER A 356 -6.48 -9.34 -21.42
CA SER A 356 -5.98 -8.32 -22.35
C SER A 356 -5.34 -7.13 -21.63
N LEU A 357 -5.87 -6.70 -20.48
CA LEU A 357 -5.24 -5.65 -19.66
C LEU A 357 -3.97 -6.16 -18.97
N ALA A 358 -3.98 -7.40 -18.48
CA ALA A 358 -2.78 -8.01 -17.93
C ALA A 358 -1.66 -8.08 -18.97
N ASP A 359 -1.97 -8.47 -20.21
CA ASP A 359 -1.01 -8.53 -21.32
C ASP A 359 -0.44 -7.13 -21.66
N VAL A 360 -1.29 -6.09 -21.63
CA VAL A 360 -0.84 -4.69 -21.81
C VAL A 360 0.15 -4.30 -20.72
N ILE A 361 -0.13 -4.61 -19.45
CA ILE A 361 0.76 -4.28 -18.33
C ILE A 361 2.08 -5.06 -18.44
N ILE A 362 2.03 -6.34 -18.77
CA ILE A 362 3.22 -7.18 -18.98
C ILE A 362 4.07 -6.57 -20.09
N LYS A 363 3.48 -6.27 -21.25
CA LYS A 363 4.20 -5.67 -22.39
C LYS A 363 4.80 -4.29 -22.04
N ALA A 364 4.06 -3.45 -21.33
CA ALA A 364 4.56 -2.15 -20.89
C ALA A 364 5.76 -2.25 -19.94
N THR A 365 5.79 -3.29 -19.09
CA THR A 365 6.84 -3.52 -18.09
C THR A 365 7.97 -4.43 -18.57
N GLU A 366 8.05 -4.75 -19.88
CA GLU A 366 9.16 -5.55 -20.41
C GLU A 366 10.53 -4.90 -20.11
N PRO A 367 11.53 -5.69 -19.67
CA PRO A 367 12.85 -5.16 -19.33
C PRO A 367 13.58 -4.53 -20.50
N GLU A 368 13.44 -5.10 -21.72
CA GLU A 368 14.10 -4.62 -22.92
C GLU A 368 13.19 -3.65 -23.69
N LEU A 369 13.77 -2.60 -24.26
CA LEU A 369 13.04 -1.53 -24.94
C LEU A 369 12.28 -2.03 -26.17
N GLU A 370 12.85 -2.98 -26.90
CA GLU A 370 12.31 -3.53 -28.14
C GLU A 370 11.05 -4.37 -27.92
N ASP A 371 10.91 -4.97 -26.74
CA ASP A 371 9.77 -5.82 -26.39
C ASP A 371 8.58 -5.02 -25.83
N ARG A 372 8.78 -3.72 -25.55
CA ARG A 372 7.72 -2.82 -25.06
C ARG A 372 6.84 -2.29 -26.17
N PHE A 373 5.84 -1.52 -25.79
CA PHE A 373 5.21 -0.57 -26.70
C PHE A 373 6.25 0.43 -27.21
N GLN A 374 6.27 0.70 -28.50
CA GLN A 374 7.29 1.56 -29.08
C GLN A 374 6.95 3.05 -28.98
N SER A 375 5.70 3.37 -28.69
CA SER A 375 5.27 4.72 -28.36
C SER A 375 4.10 4.70 -27.36
N ILE A 376 3.82 5.85 -26.76
CA ILE A 376 2.66 6.00 -25.86
C ILE A 376 1.34 5.88 -26.63
N GLU A 377 1.32 6.25 -27.89
CA GLU A 377 0.17 6.11 -28.79
C GLU A 377 -0.16 4.64 -29.02
N GLU A 378 0.85 3.77 -29.23
CA GLU A 378 0.65 2.33 -29.34
C GLU A 378 0.00 1.75 -28.06
N LEU A 379 0.50 2.16 -26.89
CA LEU A 379 -0.10 1.79 -25.61
C LEU A 379 -1.54 2.30 -25.48
N GLN A 380 -1.81 3.54 -25.87
CA GLN A 380 -3.14 4.14 -25.83
C GLN A 380 -4.13 3.38 -26.71
N ILE A 381 -3.73 3.02 -27.94
CA ILE A 381 -4.54 2.21 -28.86
C ILE A 381 -4.87 0.85 -28.21
N ALA A 382 -3.87 0.19 -27.61
CA ALA A 382 -4.08 -1.08 -26.94
C ALA A 382 -5.10 -0.97 -25.80
N LEU A 383 -5.09 0.14 -25.03
CA LEU A 383 -6.07 0.42 -23.96
C LEU A 383 -7.46 0.78 -24.50
N GLU A 384 -7.56 1.41 -25.67
CA GLU A 384 -8.84 1.72 -26.33
C GLU A 384 -9.46 0.45 -26.94
N ASP A 385 -8.65 -0.47 -27.45
CA ASP A 385 -9.14 -1.75 -27.98
C ASP A 385 -9.73 -2.64 -26.89
N LEU A 386 -9.30 -2.53 -25.64
CA LEU A 386 -9.96 -3.18 -24.51
C LEU A 386 -11.43 -2.76 -24.40
N ASP A 387 -11.74 -1.48 -24.55
CA ASP A 387 -13.12 -0.97 -24.53
C ASP A 387 -13.94 -1.48 -25.72
N LYS A 388 -13.32 -1.62 -26.90
CA LYS A 388 -13.98 -2.14 -28.10
C LYS A 388 -14.33 -3.62 -27.97
N VAL A 389 -13.44 -4.42 -27.38
CA VAL A 389 -13.67 -5.85 -27.11
C VAL A 389 -14.82 -6.00 -26.11
N GLU A 390 -14.84 -5.20 -25.06
CA GLU A 390 -15.89 -5.21 -24.05
C GLU A 390 -17.23 -4.67 -24.61
N MET A 391 -17.19 -3.58 -25.40
CA MET A 391 -18.37 -3.10 -26.13
C MET A 391 -18.81 -4.08 -27.23
N GLY A 392 -17.90 -4.73 -27.91
CA GLY A 392 -18.17 -5.79 -28.88
C GLY A 392 -18.87 -6.98 -28.23
N TYR A 393 -18.39 -7.43 -27.08
CA TYR A 393 -19.01 -8.48 -26.29
C TYR A 393 -20.42 -8.07 -25.81
N ASN A 394 -20.55 -6.86 -25.27
CA ASN A 394 -21.84 -6.29 -24.87
C ASN A 394 -22.79 -6.07 -26.07
N LYS A 395 -22.26 -5.73 -27.26
CA LYS A 395 -23.03 -5.59 -28.49
C LYS A 395 -23.47 -6.95 -29.05
N ILE A 396 -22.63 -7.98 -28.89
CA ILE A 396 -22.96 -9.38 -29.22
C ILE A 396 -23.98 -9.92 -28.22
N LEU A 397 -23.82 -9.63 -26.92
CA LEU A 397 -24.81 -9.94 -25.90
C LEU A 397 -26.14 -9.23 -26.18
N ARG A 398 -26.12 -7.91 -26.46
CA ARG A 398 -27.33 -7.15 -26.86
C ARG A 398 -27.95 -7.67 -28.15
N LYS A 399 -27.17 -8.07 -29.16
CA LYS A 399 -27.67 -8.72 -30.37
C LYS A 399 -28.25 -10.10 -30.08
N ARG A 400 -27.63 -10.88 -29.17
CA ARG A 400 -28.21 -12.18 -28.71
C ARG A 400 -29.47 -11.96 -27.90
N VAL A 401 -29.47 -10.98 -26.99
CA VAL A 401 -30.67 -10.61 -26.22
C VAL A 401 -31.76 -10.07 -27.16
N ASN A 402 -31.44 -9.19 -28.12
CA ASN A 402 -32.41 -8.69 -29.09
C ASN A 402 -32.92 -9.78 -30.04
N ARG A 403 -32.11 -10.78 -30.45
CA ARG A 403 -32.57 -11.96 -31.15
C ARG A 403 -33.50 -12.80 -30.29
N VAL A 404 -33.19 -12.98 -29.00
CA VAL A 404 -34.06 -13.67 -28.05
C VAL A 404 -35.35 -12.89 -27.83
N VAL A 405 -35.28 -11.54 -27.75
CA VAL A 405 -36.47 -10.67 -27.66
C VAL A 405 -37.30 -10.71 -28.95
N THR A 406 -36.65 -10.70 -30.13
CA THR A 406 -37.37 -10.80 -31.43
C THR A 406 -37.96 -12.18 -31.64
N LEU A 407 -37.29 -13.25 -31.21
CA LEU A 407 -37.86 -14.61 -31.14
C LEU A 407 -38.92 -14.71 -30.03
N GLY A 408 -38.81 -13.93 -28.98
CA GLY A 408 -39.79 -13.82 -27.89
C GLY A 408 -41.11 -13.14 -28.33
N VAL A 409 -41.05 -12.15 -29.23
CA VAL A 409 -42.26 -11.51 -29.80
C VAL A 409 -43.01 -12.48 -30.72
N VAL A 410 -42.29 -13.36 -31.43
CA VAL A 410 -42.90 -14.47 -32.18
C VAL A 410 -43.36 -15.62 -31.26
N GLY A 411 -42.73 -15.72 -30.08
CA GLY A 411 -43.00 -16.71 -29.05
C GLY A 411 -44.05 -16.31 -28.00
N VAL A 412 -44.62 -15.08 -28.03
CA VAL A 412 -45.62 -14.63 -27.04
C VAL A 412 -46.90 -15.47 -27.08
N GLY A 413 -47.21 -16.14 -28.22
CA GLY A 413 -48.25 -17.15 -28.29
C GLY A 413 -47.86 -18.52 -27.62
N LEU A 414 -46.55 -18.76 -27.44
CA LEU A 414 -46.01 -19.97 -26.76
C LEU A 414 -45.53 -19.65 -25.32
N CYS A 415 -45.39 -18.37 -24.98
CA CYS A 415 -44.81 -17.93 -23.69
C CYS A 415 -45.78 -18.02 -22.50
N LEU A 416 -47.08 -18.13 -22.70
CA LEU A 416 -48.01 -18.43 -21.60
C LEU A 416 -47.78 -19.83 -21.04
N ALA A 417 -47.17 -20.74 -21.82
CA ALA A 417 -46.76 -22.08 -21.36
C ALA A 417 -45.32 -22.11 -20.76
N SER A 418 -44.51 -21.02 -20.89
CA SER A 418 -43.12 -20.98 -20.44
C SER A 418 -42.89 -20.13 -19.20
N ILE A 419 -43.89 -19.39 -18.72
CA ILE A 419 -43.82 -18.61 -17.48
C ILE A 419 -43.67 -19.53 -16.27
N ALA A 420 -44.33 -20.68 -16.27
CA ALA A 420 -44.23 -21.67 -15.19
C ALA A 420 -42.81 -22.25 -15.02
N PRO A 421 -42.08 -22.66 -16.11
CA PRO A 421 -40.69 -23.12 -15.99
C PRO A 421 -39.72 -22.01 -15.53
N TYR A 422 -39.92 -20.73 -15.96
CA TYR A 422 -39.08 -19.60 -15.52
C TYR A 422 -39.29 -19.29 -14.04
N MET A 423 -40.53 -19.23 -13.59
CA MET A 423 -40.85 -19.07 -12.16
C MET A 423 -40.32 -20.24 -11.31
N SER A 424 -40.39 -21.45 -11.86
CA SER A 424 -39.81 -22.65 -11.23
C SER A 424 -38.29 -22.60 -11.16
N TYR A 425 -37.61 -22.04 -12.19
CA TYR A 425 -36.16 -21.85 -12.21
C TYR A 425 -35.72 -20.78 -11.22
N GLU A 426 -36.37 -19.60 -11.18
CA GLU A 426 -36.09 -18.56 -10.18
C GLU A 426 -36.39 -19.07 -8.76
N GLN A 427 -37.45 -19.81 -8.59
CA GLN A 427 -37.79 -20.44 -7.33
C GLN A 427 -36.76 -21.52 -6.96
N GLY A 428 -36.24 -22.26 -7.95
CA GLY A 428 -35.13 -23.18 -7.78
C GLY A 428 -33.85 -22.52 -7.32
N LEU A 429 -33.48 -21.38 -7.93
CA LEU A 429 -32.31 -20.60 -7.53
C LEU A 429 -32.47 -20.02 -6.11
N LYS A 430 -33.64 -19.48 -5.79
CA LYS A 430 -33.95 -19.00 -4.42
C LYS A 430 -33.93 -20.15 -3.41
N ASN A 431 -34.49 -21.30 -3.76
CA ASN A 431 -34.46 -22.48 -2.89
C ASN A 431 -33.03 -22.97 -2.68
N GLN A 432 -32.21 -23.00 -3.75
CA GLN A 432 -30.80 -23.40 -3.66
C GLN A 432 -29.99 -22.43 -2.77
N TYR A 433 -30.19 -21.12 -2.93
CA TYR A 433 -29.62 -20.11 -2.02
C TYR A 433 -30.05 -20.35 -0.57
N GLN A 434 -31.34 -20.56 -0.32
CA GLN A 434 -31.85 -20.81 1.03
C GLN A 434 -31.30 -22.10 1.63
N VAL A 435 -31.12 -23.15 0.83
CA VAL A 435 -30.48 -24.40 1.26
C VAL A 435 -29.02 -24.16 1.64
N LEU A 436 -28.28 -23.41 0.83
CA LEU A 436 -26.89 -23.06 1.15
C LEU A 436 -26.80 -22.24 2.44
N VAL A 437 -27.65 -21.22 2.61
CA VAL A 437 -27.74 -20.43 3.84
C VAL A 437 -28.10 -21.29 5.05
N ALA A 438 -29.09 -22.16 4.91
CA ALA A 438 -29.52 -23.05 5.98
C ALA A 438 -28.41 -24.03 6.41
N ASN A 439 -27.67 -24.57 5.42
CA ASN A 439 -26.53 -25.44 5.69
C ASN A 439 -25.40 -24.69 6.40
N ALA A 440 -25.03 -23.52 5.91
CA ALA A 440 -24.01 -22.67 6.51
C ALA A 440 -24.40 -22.22 7.94
N SER A 441 -25.66 -21.81 8.14
CA SER A 441 -26.17 -21.46 9.48
C SER A 441 -26.21 -22.65 10.45
N LYS A 442 -26.38 -23.87 9.94
CA LYS A 442 -26.40 -25.09 10.75
C LYS A 442 -25.01 -25.58 11.10
N SER A 443 -24.06 -25.52 10.15
CA SER A 443 -22.66 -25.88 10.37
C SER A 443 -21.94 -24.84 11.22
N GLY A 444 -22.22 -23.57 11.01
CA GLY A 444 -21.46 -22.45 11.56
C GLY A 444 -20.06 -22.30 10.96
N GLU A 445 -19.71 -23.11 9.95
CA GLU A 445 -18.39 -23.22 9.40
C GLU A 445 -18.08 -22.07 8.41
N PHE A 446 -16.90 -21.49 8.53
CA PHE A 446 -16.37 -20.45 7.62
C PHE A 446 -16.49 -20.86 6.14
N SER A 447 -16.08 -22.09 5.81
CA SER A 447 -16.06 -22.60 4.44
C SER A 447 -17.44 -22.72 3.81
N ASP A 448 -18.49 -22.91 4.59
CA ASP A 448 -19.85 -23.02 4.07
C ASP A 448 -20.45 -21.65 3.77
N TYR A 449 -20.14 -20.63 4.56
CA TYR A 449 -20.52 -19.25 4.24
C TYR A 449 -19.80 -18.71 3.01
N LEU A 450 -18.53 -19.10 2.75
CA LEU A 450 -17.85 -18.76 1.50
C LEU A 450 -18.65 -19.23 0.26
N LYS A 451 -19.17 -20.47 0.28
CA LYS A 451 -20.01 -21.02 -0.82
C LYS A 451 -21.29 -20.21 -1.01
N VAL A 452 -21.90 -19.70 0.08
CA VAL A 452 -23.10 -18.85 -0.02
C VAL A 452 -22.76 -17.53 -0.70
N ILE A 453 -21.63 -16.91 -0.34
CA ILE A 453 -21.18 -15.64 -0.92
C ILE A 453 -20.80 -15.83 -2.40
N GLU A 454 -20.06 -16.89 -2.74
CA GLU A 454 -19.75 -17.23 -4.15
C GLU A 454 -21.02 -17.38 -4.99
N TYR A 455 -22.07 -17.96 -4.42
CA TYR A 455 -23.36 -18.13 -5.10
C TYR A 455 -24.12 -16.80 -5.27
N SER A 456 -24.11 -15.94 -4.24
CA SER A 456 -24.83 -14.66 -4.27
C SER A 456 -24.06 -13.55 -3.54
N PRO A 457 -23.03 -12.95 -4.17
CA PRO A 457 -22.14 -12.01 -3.53
C PRO A 457 -22.76 -10.66 -3.17
N LYS A 458 -23.97 -10.38 -3.63
CA LYS A 458 -24.72 -9.14 -3.31
C LYS A 458 -25.47 -9.20 -1.99
N GLU A 459 -25.69 -10.38 -1.45
CA GLU A 459 -26.40 -10.57 -0.18
C GLU A 459 -25.44 -10.34 0.99
N ILE A 460 -25.82 -9.45 1.90
CA ILE A 460 -24.92 -8.99 2.99
C ILE A 460 -24.88 -9.96 4.18
N ASP A 461 -25.96 -10.69 4.45
CA ASP A 461 -26.07 -11.56 5.62
C ASP A 461 -25.02 -12.67 5.72
N PRO A 462 -24.63 -13.34 4.61
CA PRO A 462 -23.58 -14.36 4.68
C PRO A 462 -22.21 -13.83 5.12
N TYR A 463 -21.91 -12.55 4.89
CA TYR A 463 -20.67 -11.93 5.38
C TYR A 463 -20.65 -11.80 6.90
N PHE A 464 -21.81 -11.52 7.53
CA PHE A 464 -21.92 -11.59 8.99
C PHE A 464 -21.74 -13.01 9.49
N GLY A 465 -22.27 -14.01 8.77
CA GLY A 465 -22.07 -15.42 9.11
C GLY A 465 -20.60 -15.84 9.15
N ILE A 466 -19.78 -15.37 8.17
CA ILE A 466 -18.33 -15.56 8.20
C ILE A 466 -17.71 -14.90 9.44
N ILE A 467 -18.06 -13.66 9.71
CA ILE A 467 -17.55 -12.93 10.87
C ILE A 467 -17.88 -13.66 12.17
N ASP A 468 -19.09 -14.20 12.29
CA ASP A 468 -19.52 -14.93 13.47
C ASP A 468 -18.80 -16.30 13.58
N ALA A 469 -18.55 -16.99 12.47
CA ALA A 469 -17.75 -18.22 12.44
C ALA A 469 -16.33 -17.99 12.96
N ILE A 470 -15.64 -16.94 12.47
CA ILE A 470 -14.31 -16.56 12.94
C ILE A 470 -14.31 -16.18 14.43
N LYS A 471 -15.35 -15.47 14.90
CA LYS A 471 -15.49 -15.12 16.32
C LYS A 471 -15.65 -16.35 17.20
N GLN A 472 -16.30 -17.41 16.73
CA GLN A 472 -16.46 -18.67 17.46
C GLN A 472 -15.16 -19.46 17.51
N ASP A 473 -14.39 -19.47 16.43
CA ASP A 473 -13.06 -20.08 16.38
C ASP A 473 -12.03 -19.31 17.21
N GLY A 474 -12.24 -18.01 17.40
CA GLY A 474 -11.41 -17.14 18.25
C GLY A 474 -10.13 -16.65 17.60
N VAL A 475 -9.84 -17.00 16.35
CA VAL A 475 -8.65 -16.58 15.61
C VAL A 475 -9.05 -16.24 14.17
N PHE A 476 -8.57 -15.11 13.65
CA PHE A 476 -8.67 -14.77 12.24
C PHE A 476 -7.31 -15.00 11.59
N THR A 477 -7.19 -16.06 10.82
CA THR A 477 -5.93 -16.47 10.21
C THR A 477 -5.65 -15.69 8.92
N LYS A 478 -4.39 -15.68 8.49
CA LYS A 478 -3.97 -15.07 7.21
C LYS A 478 -4.62 -15.73 5.99
N GLU A 479 -4.89 -17.02 6.09
CA GLU A 479 -5.53 -17.79 5.03
C GLU A 479 -7.01 -17.42 4.90
N GLU A 480 -7.72 -17.35 6.03
CA GLU A 480 -9.12 -16.90 6.08
C GLU A 480 -9.27 -15.44 5.65
N GLU A 481 -8.35 -14.56 6.06
CA GLU A 481 -8.31 -13.18 5.59
C GLU A 481 -8.25 -13.13 4.05
N THR A 482 -7.34 -13.90 3.46
CA THR A 482 -7.17 -13.93 2.01
C THR A 482 -8.44 -14.40 1.32
N GLN A 483 -9.04 -15.50 1.80
CA GLN A 483 -10.28 -16.04 1.22
C GLN A 483 -11.46 -15.09 1.41
N PHE A 484 -11.57 -14.47 2.58
CA PHE A 484 -12.61 -13.49 2.87
C PHE A 484 -12.50 -12.24 2.00
N LEU A 485 -11.28 -11.67 1.86
CA LEU A 485 -11.03 -10.50 1.03
C LEU A 485 -11.21 -10.77 -0.46
N ASP A 486 -10.88 -11.97 -0.94
CA ASP A 486 -11.08 -12.38 -2.34
C ASP A 486 -12.58 -12.31 -2.75
N LEU A 487 -13.49 -12.49 -1.80
CA LEU A 487 -14.94 -12.38 -2.02
C LEU A 487 -15.49 -10.99 -1.66
N LEU A 488 -14.99 -10.39 -0.59
CA LEU A 488 -15.47 -9.10 -0.10
C LEU A 488 -15.11 -7.95 -1.04
N ASN A 489 -13.83 -7.87 -1.46
CA ASN A 489 -13.35 -6.74 -2.28
C ASN A 489 -14.08 -6.59 -3.62
N PRO A 490 -14.32 -7.66 -4.41
CA PRO A 490 -15.10 -7.55 -5.64
C PRO A 490 -16.56 -7.14 -5.41
N SER A 491 -17.08 -7.44 -4.21
CA SER A 491 -18.48 -7.23 -3.85
C SER A 491 -18.74 -5.88 -3.17
N LEU A 492 -17.69 -5.16 -2.72
CA LEU A 492 -17.82 -3.92 -1.94
C LEU A 492 -18.74 -2.89 -2.61
N SER A 493 -18.60 -2.67 -3.91
CA SER A 493 -19.43 -1.69 -4.63
C SER A 493 -20.92 -2.04 -4.68
N LEU A 494 -21.27 -3.31 -4.47
CA LEU A 494 -22.65 -3.80 -4.35
C LEU A 494 -23.12 -3.68 -2.89
N LEU A 495 -22.27 -4.06 -1.95
CA LEU A 495 -22.54 -4.06 -0.52
C LEU A 495 -22.65 -2.64 0.05
N GLU A 496 -21.88 -1.68 -0.46
CA GLU A 496 -21.96 -0.24 -0.10
C GLU A 496 -23.36 0.36 -0.31
N LYS A 497 -24.18 -0.24 -1.18
CA LYS A 497 -25.57 0.16 -1.41
C LYS A 497 -26.53 -0.40 -0.37
N SER A 498 -26.11 -1.37 0.42
CA SER A 498 -26.93 -1.95 1.47
C SER A 498 -27.05 -0.99 2.65
N PRO A 499 -28.25 -0.84 3.22
CA PRO A 499 -28.43 -0.05 4.45
C PRO A 499 -27.64 -0.59 5.65
N ARG A 500 -27.23 -1.87 5.60
CA ARG A 500 -26.44 -2.54 6.64
C ARG A 500 -24.93 -2.50 6.37
N PHE A 501 -24.46 -1.79 5.35
CA PHE A 501 -23.03 -1.75 5.01
C PHE A 501 -22.16 -1.20 6.14
N LYS A 502 -22.63 -0.14 6.82
CA LYS A 502 -21.90 0.44 7.95
C LYS A 502 -21.79 -0.51 9.13
N GLU A 503 -22.81 -1.33 9.36
CA GLU A 503 -22.82 -2.42 10.35
C GLU A 503 -21.74 -3.46 9.99
N LEU A 504 -21.72 -3.90 8.73
CA LEU A 504 -20.70 -4.82 8.21
C LEU A 504 -19.29 -4.24 8.38
N ALA A 505 -19.07 -3.00 7.98
CA ALA A 505 -17.79 -2.33 8.12
C ALA A 505 -17.33 -2.27 9.58
N PHE A 506 -18.26 -2.03 10.51
CA PHE A 506 -17.96 -2.06 11.93
C PHE A 506 -17.54 -3.44 12.42
N GLU A 507 -18.26 -4.48 12.04
CA GLU A 507 -17.96 -5.84 12.44
C GLU A 507 -16.67 -6.38 11.81
N VAL A 508 -16.36 -6.02 10.55
CA VAL A 508 -15.07 -6.31 9.92
C VAL A 508 -13.94 -5.58 10.65
N GLY A 509 -14.12 -4.32 11.01
CA GLY A 509 -13.14 -3.58 11.81
C GLY A 509 -12.84 -4.26 13.14
N ARG A 510 -13.88 -4.74 13.85
CA ARG A 510 -13.73 -5.51 15.09
C ARG A 510 -13.03 -6.84 14.89
N LEU A 511 -13.29 -7.52 13.77
CA LEU A 511 -12.64 -8.76 13.42
C LEU A 511 -11.11 -8.57 13.31
N TYR A 512 -10.66 -7.56 12.58
CA TYR A 512 -9.23 -7.23 12.48
C TYR A 512 -8.63 -6.81 13.81
N TRP A 513 -9.34 -6.02 14.60
CA TRP A 513 -8.81 -5.48 15.84
C TRP A 513 -8.68 -6.53 16.95
N LEU A 514 -9.65 -7.44 17.06
CA LEU A 514 -9.74 -8.38 18.18
C LEU A 514 -9.16 -9.77 17.88
N TYR A 515 -9.30 -10.25 16.63
CA TYR A 515 -9.05 -11.64 16.28
C TYR A 515 -7.87 -11.85 15.33
N TYR A 516 -7.42 -10.79 14.65
CA TYR A 516 -6.31 -10.89 13.71
C TYR A 516 -4.97 -10.61 14.38
N ASN A 517 -4.01 -11.55 14.24
CA ASN A 517 -2.70 -11.44 14.89
C ASN A 517 -1.61 -11.00 13.88
N ASP A 518 -1.67 -9.74 13.45
CA ASP A 518 -0.68 -9.14 12.55
C ASP A 518 -0.39 -7.70 13.01
N PRO A 519 0.86 -7.22 12.92
CA PRO A 519 1.22 -5.84 13.28
C PRO A 519 0.42 -4.76 12.55
N SER A 520 -0.10 -5.06 11.34
CA SER A 520 -0.92 -4.15 10.54
C SER A 520 -2.40 -4.15 10.94
N SER A 521 -2.82 -5.05 11.82
CA SER A 521 -4.24 -5.27 12.16
C SER A 521 -4.96 -4.02 12.63
N GLN A 522 -4.30 -3.19 13.46
CA GLN A 522 -4.87 -1.93 13.95
C GLN A 522 -5.08 -0.91 12.84
N GLU A 523 -4.15 -0.81 11.88
CA GLU A 523 -4.28 0.10 10.75
C GLU A 523 -5.42 -0.33 9.82
N VAL A 524 -5.55 -1.63 9.54
CA VAL A 524 -6.65 -2.18 8.75
C VAL A 524 -7.99 -1.98 9.47
N ALA A 525 -8.06 -2.29 10.75
CA ALA A 525 -9.26 -2.07 11.57
C ALA A 525 -9.69 -0.60 11.56
N SER A 526 -8.76 0.33 11.71
CA SER A 526 -9.03 1.77 11.68
C SER A 526 -9.69 2.24 10.38
N ARG A 527 -9.31 1.66 9.24
CA ARG A 527 -9.92 1.95 7.94
C ARG A 527 -11.38 1.53 7.91
N TRP A 528 -11.68 0.32 8.36
CA TRP A 528 -13.04 -0.20 8.44
C TRP A 528 -13.92 0.56 9.43
N PHE A 529 -13.39 0.94 10.59
CA PHE A 529 -14.11 1.78 11.56
C PHE A 529 -14.44 3.16 10.99
N LYS A 530 -13.58 3.71 10.13
CA LYS A 530 -13.86 4.96 9.43
C LYS A 530 -15.03 4.84 8.44
N ASP A 531 -15.15 3.70 7.75
CA ASP A 531 -16.28 3.43 6.85
C ASP A 531 -17.57 3.14 7.63
N ALA A 532 -17.45 2.66 8.87
CA ALA A 532 -18.55 2.44 9.81
C ALA A 532 -19.04 3.71 10.51
N LYS A 533 -18.35 4.85 10.34
CA LYS A 533 -18.66 6.10 11.06
C LYS A 533 -20.13 6.51 10.90
N GLY A 534 -20.78 6.85 12.01
CA GLY A 534 -22.20 7.19 12.08
C GLY A 534 -23.13 5.97 11.99
N TYR A 535 -22.63 4.75 12.18
CA TYR A 535 -23.46 3.56 12.39
C TYR A 535 -24.04 3.52 13.80
N SER A 536 -23.18 3.78 14.79
CA SER A 536 -23.54 3.84 16.20
C SER A 536 -22.52 4.67 16.97
N ASP A 537 -22.86 5.15 18.17
CA ASP A 537 -21.91 5.84 19.06
C ASP A 537 -20.66 4.98 19.31
N LEU A 538 -20.86 3.67 19.43
CA LEU A 538 -19.78 2.72 19.61
C LEU A 538 -18.84 2.66 18.39
N ALA A 539 -19.37 2.64 17.16
CA ALA A 539 -18.55 2.67 15.94
C ALA A 539 -17.74 3.96 15.83
N ASP A 540 -18.32 5.08 16.21
CA ASP A 540 -17.63 6.38 16.22
C ASP A 540 -16.51 6.43 17.26
N ILE A 541 -16.69 5.80 18.42
CA ILE A 541 -15.64 5.65 19.44
C ILE A 541 -14.48 4.79 18.91
N TYR A 542 -14.77 3.62 18.33
CA TYR A 542 -13.74 2.76 17.73
C TYR A 542 -13.00 3.45 16.59
N SER A 543 -13.72 4.19 15.74
CA SER A 543 -13.10 5.01 14.69
C SER A 543 -12.13 6.05 15.28
N SER A 544 -12.50 6.69 16.39
CA SER A 544 -11.67 7.68 17.07
C SER A 544 -10.44 7.04 17.74
N ILE A 545 -10.59 5.86 18.36
CA ILE A 545 -9.47 5.12 18.95
C ILE A 545 -8.49 4.69 17.86
N GLY A 546 -8.97 4.16 16.75
CA GLY A 546 -8.13 3.68 15.65
C GLY A 546 -7.43 4.80 14.87
N SER A 547 -8.03 5.98 14.75
CA SER A 547 -7.43 7.13 14.06
C SER A 547 -6.43 7.91 14.91
N PHE A 548 -6.45 7.74 16.23
CA PHE A 548 -5.63 8.51 17.18
C PHE A 548 -4.13 8.52 16.85
N PRO A 549 -3.45 7.40 16.54
CA PRO A 549 -2.02 7.43 16.24
C PRO A 549 -1.67 8.33 15.05
N THR A 550 -2.53 8.39 14.05
CA THR A 550 -2.35 9.24 12.86
C THR A 550 -2.71 10.69 13.13
N GLU A 551 -3.82 10.91 13.85
CA GLU A 551 -4.31 12.26 14.18
C GLU A 551 -3.38 12.98 15.15
N VAL A 552 -2.84 12.28 16.16
CA VAL A 552 -1.94 12.87 17.15
C VAL A 552 -0.60 13.25 16.54
N VAL A 553 -0.05 12.45 15.63
CA VAL A 553 1.18 12.80 14.91
C VAL A 553 0.98 14.06 14.08
N LYS A 554 -0.16 14.16 13.39
CA LYS A 554 -0.51 15.34 12.61
C LYS A 554 -0.68 16.57 13.50
N ALA A 555 -1.43 16.45 14.59
CA ALA A 555 -1.68 17.53 15.53
C ALA A 555 -0.39 17.99 16.25
N ALA A 556 0.51 17.05 16.61
CA ALA A 556 1.80 17.35 17.21
C ALA A 556 2.71 18.15 16.25
N ASN A 557 2.68 17.83 14.96
CA ASN A 557 3.41 18.57 13.93
C ASN A 557 2.84 19.99 13.70
N GLU A 558 1.54 20.18 13.96
CA GLU A 558 0.85 21.46 13.88
C GLU A 558 0.86 22.23 15.23
N GLY A 559 1.41 21.64 16.29
CA GLY A 559 1.40 22.24 17.65
C GLY A 559 0.02 22.33 18.30
N THR A 560 -0.95 21.51 17.82
CA THR A 560 -2.35 21.52 18.23
C THR A 560 -2.75 20.26 19.00
N ASP A 561 -1.79 19.48 19.49
CA ASP A 561 -2.00 18.19 20.15
C ASP A 561 -2.39 18.29 21.63
N ALA A 562 -2.45 19.50 22.22
CA ALA A 562 -2.80 19.72 23.61
C ALA A 562 -4.23 19.23 23.94
N GLY A 563 -4.35 18.43 25.00
CA GLY A 563 -5.61 17.84 25.44
C GLY A 563 -6.03 16.56 24.70
N MET A 564 -5.37 16.22 23.57
CA MET A 564 -5.73 15.05 22.79
C MET A 564 -5.43 13.73 23.51
N TYR A 565 -4.35 13.68 24.27
CA TYR A 565 -3.94 12.47 25.00
C TYR A 565 -4.87 12.16 26.15
N LYS A 566 -5.32 13.17 26.90
CA LYS A 566 -6.35 13.01 27.93
C LYS A 566 -7.70 12.61 27.34
N LYS A 567 -8.08 13.22 26.22
CA LYS A 567 -9.30 12.84 25.50
C LYS A 567 -9.26 11.38 25.08
N GLN A 568 -8.15 10.91 24.50
CA GLN A 568 -7.97 9.51 24.14
C GLN A 568 -8.00 8.60 25.37
N TRP A 569 -7.33 8.99 26.45
CA TRP A 569 -7.32 8.27 27.72
C TRP A 569 -8.73 8.04 28.25
N SER A 570 -9.55 9.09 28.29
CA SER A 570 -10.95 9.00 28.74
C SER A 570 -11.84 8.23 27.77
N LEU A 571 -11.58 8.31 26.46
CA LEU A 571 -12.34 7.60 25.45
C LEU A 571 -12.22 6.08 25.60
N LEU A 572 -11.05 5.59 26.04
CA LEU A 572 -10.84 4.17 26.30
C LEU A 572 -11.72 3.61 27.43
N ASP A 573 -12.24 4.43 28.33
CA ASP A 573 -13.21 4.01 29.36
C ASP A 573 -14.62 3.77 28.79
N SER A 574 -14.98 4.45 27.68
CA SER A 574 -16.30 4.36 27.06
C SER A 574 -16.61 2.98 26.45
N VAL A 575 -15.59 2.17 26.19
CA VAL A 575 -15.71 0.80 25.64
C VAL A 575 -15.40 -0.28 26.66
N SER A 576 -15.10 0.06 27.90
CA SER A 576 -14.89 -0.90 28.97
C SER A 576 -16.21 -1.65 29.30
N GLY A 577 -16.13 -2.96 29.53
CA GLY A 577 -17.27 -3.77 29.99
C GLY A 577 -18.01 -4.57 28.91
N GLN A 578 -17.61 -4.56 27.65
CA GLN A 578 -18.27 -5.31 26.56
C GLN A 578 -17.95 -6.81 26.59
N SER A 579 -16.66 -7.16 26.60
CA SER A 579 -16.17 -8.53 26.73
C SER A 579 -14.73 -8.51 27.25
N GLU A 580 -14.27 -9.63 27.79
CA GLU A 580 -12.91 -9.74 28.31
C GLU A 580 -11.84 -9.53 27.22
N LEU A 581 -12.08 -10.03 26.01
CA LEU A 581 -11.19 -9.81 24.86
C LEU A 581 -11.11 -8.32 24.47
N VAL A 582 -12.24 -7.63 24.45
CA VAL A 582 -12.28 -6.17 24.25
C VAL A 582 -11.53 -5.45 25.37
N ALA A 583 -11.73 -5.84 26.61
CA ALA A 583 -11.03 -5.25 27.75
C ALA A 583 -9.51 -5.39 27.62
N LEU A 584 -9.01 -6.54 27.17
CA LEU A 584 -7.58 -6.77 26.91
C LEU A 584 -7.02 -5.87 25.78
N HIS A 585 -7.77 -5.70 24.71
CA HIS A 585 -7.33 -4.81 23.60
C HIS A 585 -7.38 -3.33 23.99
N ILE A 586 -8.35 -2.91 24.81
CA ILE A 586 -8.38 -1.57 25.40
C ILE A 586 -7.22 -1.38 26.38
N ALA A 587 -6.91 -2.40 27.19
CA ALA A 587 -5.75 -2.40 28.08
C ALA A 587 -4.44 -2.26 27.27
N LYS A 588 -4.31 -2.96 26.14
CA LYS A 588 -3.16 -2.85 25.23
C LYS A 588 -3.03 -1.41 24.69
N ALA A 589 -4.10 -0.83 24.16
CA ALA A 589 -4.11 0.54 23.67
C ALA A 589 -3.75 1.55 24.79
N ARG A 590 -4.21 1.33 26.01
CA ARG A 590 -3.91 2.17 27.17
C ARG A 590 -2.44 2.06 27.59
N VAL A 591 -1.89 0.85 27.64
CA VAL A 591 -0.48 0.60 27.93
C VAL A 591 0.42 1.21 26.85
N GLU A 592 0.06 1.11 25.58
CA GLU A 592 0.76 1.75 24.46
C GLU A 592 0.74 3.28 24.58
N LEU A 593 -0.39 3.86 24.94
CA LEU A 593 -0.52 5.31 25.17
C LEU A 593 0.42 5.78 26.29
N VAL A 594 0.50 5.03 27.41
CA VAL A 594 1.43 5.32 28.53
C VAL A 594 2.90 5.15 28.10
N ASN A 595 3.23 4.07 27.37
CA ASN A 595 4.59 3.79 26.93
C ASN A 595 5.12 4.83 25.93
N ASN A 596 4.27 5.34 25.06
CA ASN A 596 4.68 6.20 23.96
C ASN A 596 4.56 7.71 24.30
N TYR A 597 3.62 8.07 25.18
CA TYR A 597 3.29 9.49 25.44
C TYR A 597 3.16 9.86 26.94
N PRO A 598 4.05 9.39 27.83
CA PRO A 598 3.89 9.58 29.27
C PRO A 598 3.94 11.07 29.68
N TYR A 599 4.86 11.84 29.09
CA TYR A 599 4.99 13.26 29.37
C TYR A 599 3.82 14.10 28.81
N ARG A 600 3.24 13.66 27.71
CA ARG A 600 2.06 14.32 27.11
C ARG A 600 0.80 14.06 27.95
N LEU A 601 0.62 12.85 28.44
CA LEU A 601 -0.46 12.53 29.39
C LEU A 601 -0.36 13.39 30.66
N LYS A 602 0.84 13.53 31.23
CA LYS A 602 1.12 14.42 32.36
C LYS A 602 0.78 15.88 32.02
N ALA A 603 1.23 16.37 30.86
CA ALA A 603 0.97 17.75 30.42
C ALA A 603 -0.53 18.02 30.20
N ASP A 604 -1.28 17.05 29.72
CA ASP A 604 -2.74 17.11 29.55
C ASP A 604 -3.53 16.93 30.88
N GLY A 605 -2.83 16.71 32.01
CA GLY A 605 -3.43 16.65 33.33
C GLY A 605 -4.04 15.30 33.70
N VAL A 606 -3.51 14.18 33.15
CA VAL A 606 -3.77 12.84 33.67
C VAL A 606 -2.86 12.59 34.87
N SER A 607 -3.40 12.25 36.02
CA SER A 607 -2.59 12.11 37.24
C SER A 607 -1.81 10.79 37.30
N LYS A 608 -0.75 10.75 38.12
CA LYS A 608 0.01 9.51 38.36
C LYS A 608 -0.87 8.43 38.97
N GLU A 609 -1.68 8.84 39.95
CA GLU A 609 -2.56 7.96 40.69
C GLU A 609 -3.58 7.28 39.75
N GLU A 610 -4.18 8.08 38.86
CA GLU A 610 -5.13 7.58 37.86
C GLU A 610 -4.49 6.55 36.92
N ILE A 611 -3.28 6.81 36.45
CA ILE A 611 -2.57 5.87 35.57
C ILE A 611 -2.21 4.59 36.34
N VAL A 612 -1.67 4.72 37.56
CA VAL A 612 -1.27 3.55 38.37
C VAL A 612 -2.47 2.70 38.72
N GLU A 613 -3.64 3.30 39.07
CA GLU A 613 -4.87 2.59 39.31
C GLU A 613 -5.27 1.75 38.08
N LYS A 614 -5.28 2.35 36.89
CA LYS A 614 -5.61 1.65 35.65
C LYS A 614 -4.59 0.56 35.28
N LEU A 615 -3.30 0.77 35.51
CA LEU A 615 -2.29 -0.27 35.28
C LEU A 615 -2.44 -1.44 36.26
N ASN A 616 -2.91 -1.20 37.48
CA ASN A 616 -3.23 -2.26 38.44
C ASN A 616 -4.50 -3.05 38.06
N GLU A 617 -5.55 -2.36 37.58
CA GLU A 617 -6.72 -3.02 36.98
C GLU A 617 -6.31 -3.94 35.82
N ILE A 618 -5.41 -3.46 34.95
CA ILE A 618 -4.86 -4.23 33.83
C ILE A 618 -4.04 -5.44 34.31
N THR A 619 -3.28 -5.31 35.41
CA THR A 619 -2.55 -6.44 36.01
C THR A 619 -3.52 -7.55 36.38
N SER A 620 -4.60 -7.21 37.10
CA SER A 620 -5.64 -8.19 37.52
C SER A 620 -6.36 -8.81 36.32
N LEU A 621 -6.58 -8.02 35.25
CA LEU A 621 -7.20 -8.53 34.03
C LEU A 621 -6.28 -9.55 33.32
N ILE A 622 -4.97 -9.28 33.24
CA ILE A 622 -3.98 -10.18 32.66
C ILE A 622 -3.92 -11.50 33.44
N GLU A 623 -3.81 -11.44 34.76
CA GLU A 623 -3.74 -12.63 35.62
C GLU A 623 -4.97 -13.52 35.41
N LYS A 624 -6.17 -12.93 35.38
CA LYS A 624 -7.41 -13.67 35.14
C LYS A 624 -7.46 -14.29 33.73
N SER A 625 -6.96 -13.59 32.74
CA SER A 625 -7.05 -14.02 31.34
C SER A 625 -5.94 -15.04 30.97
N GLN A 626 -4.82 -15.06 31.67
CA GLN A 626 -3.74 -16.06 31.47
C GLN A 626 -4.14 -17.47 31.95
N GLU A 627 -5.14 -17.59 32.83
CA GLU A 627 -5.67 -18.89 33.28
C GLU A 627 -6.58 -19.55 32.22
N ARG A 628 -6.88 -18.87 31.12
CA ARG A 628 -7.75 -19.35 30.04
C ARG A 628 -6.96 -19.88 28.86
N GLU A 629 -7.62 -20.57 27.94
CA GLU A 629 -7.06 -21.01 26.68
C GLU A 629 -7.52 -20.09 25.53
N GLY A 630 -6.75 -20.02 24.44
CA GLY A 630 -7.09 -19.31 23.22
C GLY A 630 -6.64 -17.84 23.18
N ARG A 631 -7.24 -17.04 22.30
CA ARG A 631 -6.80 -15.68 21.93
C ARG A 631 -6.65 -14.73 23.12
N GLN A 632 -7.46 -14.88 24.14
CA GLN A 632 -7.39 -14.05 25.35
C GLN A 632 -6.07 -14.25 26.10
N ALA A 633 -5.63 -15.50 26.24
CA ALA A 633 -4.36 -15.82 26.86
C ALA A 633 -3.16 -15.26 26.07
N ASP A 634 -3.21 -15.34 24.74
CA ASP A 634 -2.17 -14.81 23.86
C ASP A 634 -2.02 -13.29 24.01
N VAL A 635 -3.14 -12.57 23.95
CA VAL A 635 -3.15 -11.11 24.12
C VAL A 635 -2.69 -10.72 25.54
N ALA A 636 -3.12 -11.45 26.57
CA ALA A 636 -2.69 -11.21 27.94
C ALA A 636 -1.17 -11.41 28.11
N LYS A 637 -0.59 -12.42 27.48
CA LYS A 637 0.85 -12.70 27.49
C LYS A 637 1.66 -11.60 26.80
N GLU A 638 1.24 -11.16 25.61
CA GLU A 638 1.85 -10.03 24.92
C GLU A 638 1.81 -8.75 25.75
N LEU A 639 0.66 -8.49 26.38
CA LEU A 639 0.43 -7.27 27.16
C LEU A 639 1.27 -7.22 28.44
N SER A 640 1.59 -8.38 29.04
CA SER A 640 2.33 -8.46 30.31
C SER A 640 3.68 -7.77 30.26
N SER A 641 4.48 -8.00 29.21
CA SER A 641 5.80 -7.37 29.05
C SER A 641 5.70 -5.86 28.84
N SER A 642 4.72 -5.42 28.04
CA SER A 642 4.46 -4.00 27.76
C SER A 642 3.95 -3.24 28.99
N LEU A 643 3.21 -3.91 29.85
CA LEU A 643 2.71 -3.38 31.12
C LEU A 643 3.85 -3.10 32.11
N GLU A 644 4.80 -4.03 32.26
CA GLU A 644 5.97 -3.82 33.11
C GLU A 644 6.83 -2.65 32.65
N LYS A 645 6.94 -2.45 31.33
CA LYS A 645 7.57 -1.27 30.76
C LYS A 645 6.79 0.01 31.14
N ALA A 646 5.46 -0.01 31.01
CA ALA A 646 4.62 1.14 31.32
C ALA A 646 4.73 1.57 32.79
N LYS A 647 4.74 0.62 33.72
CA LYS A 647 4.95 0.90 35.16
C LYS A 647 6.26 1.65 35.40
N LYS A 648 7.38 1.20 34.77
CA LYS A 648 8.68 1.87 34.88
C LYS A 648 8.65 3.27 34.23
N VAL A 649 8.03 3.42 33.07
CA VAL A 649 7.92 4.69 32.34
C VAL A 649 7.15 5.72 33.16
N VAL A 650 6.05 5.33 33.82
CA VAL A 650 5.27 6.23 34.71
C VAL A 650 6.12 6.70 35.87
N GLU A 651 6.87 5.81 36.54
CA GLU A 651 7.77 6.19 37.62
C GLU A 651 8.78 7.26 37.18
N VAL A 652 9.36 7.10 36.00
CA VAL A 652 10.33 8.08 35.48
C VAL A 652 9.64 9.39 35.10
N ALA A 653 8.55 9.34 34.35
CA ALA A 653 7.92 10.53 33.77
C ALA A 653 7.21 11.41 34.82
N TYR A 654 6.70 10.82 35.91
CA TYR A 654 5.93 11.52 36.92
C TYR A 654 6.75 11.87 38.19
N ASN A 655 7.96 11.32 38.37
CA ASN A 655 8.85 11.67 39.46
C ASN A 655 9.87 12.76 39.08
N VAL A 656 9.91 13.17 37.80
CA VAL A 656 10.61 14.34 37.29
C VAL A 656 9.63 15.50 37.17
#